data_04f510022315d2674502610371611b12
#
_entry.id   04f510022315d2674502610371611b12
#
_cell.length_a   1.000
_cell.length_b   1.000
_cell.length_c   1.000
_cell.angle_alpha   90.00
_cell.angle_beta   90.00
_cell.angle_gamma   90.00
#
_symmetry.space_group_name_H-M   'P 1'
#
loop_
_entity.id
_entity.type
_entity.pdbx_description
1 polymer ?
#
loop_
_entity_poly.entity_id
_entity_poly.type
_entity_poly.pdbx_seq_one_letter_code
_entity_poly.pdbx_strand_id
1 'polypeptide(L)'
;MTELENVNLNGPVDVILMPPDDDDNSDEDSEEEEDNLPKDLNHLGRGILSQQAEIIVYNNDDLTEVEADEDPDELPDIPETARTRSKKRAREVQDEEDEEDEEDEEDEEMEEVNENEGEKKLPRTKNTDRKFKKTKNRIFGMSVPEFQEQPLKTLPDGCDTPYDFFKLFVSDKFVDQTVETSRLYATRKGNSHILPKLTHNNIRISHAIMYMTGYITPSNRRMYWEKREDSRNNMVARTMSEATFTSVLRNTTFVKTTEPDPKDRFWKVRPLFDHINDCAKMWVKHPQHVSIDEGMVKYFGPHPLKQFMRGKPHRFGYKIWIMTSSTGELLACQPYGGASTFIADYGQGQGPNVVLGLSEQYGLLPGSQVYCDNLFTSLDLLDHMGDRQLGVTGTMRLNRIHGLPLPSKKDVNKKFERGQLHAIYSMDTTVVVWKDNQPVYMASNCDSVEPMGTCQRYSKKEKKYVAVPQPNMILKYNKRMGGVDLLDKGEKSYAITTRVKKWYWPIYTWSLNISMVQAWRLYRAHMGERFRLEEEAQVEAQEKASVCERKEMELLWKKRRLAEKKRSEIPLLEFTRQVVDSLFRKHSDPNKTIVPQQEVNLPESTLSEVRFDSGRHLVMGSKVKGVCKQCKARSKYRCLRCKVALQPENCFYKYHTHEDEWEDVNM
;
A
#
# COMPACT_ATOMS: atom_id res chain seq x y z
N MET A 1 -35.62 14.16 -14.53
CA MET A 1 -36.78 13.62 -15.28
C MET A 1 -37.11 14.49 -16.49
N THR A 2 -37.03 15.82 -16.45
CA THR A 2 -37.34 16.69 -17.60
C THR A 2 -36.36 16.57 -18.78
N GLU A 3 -35.15 16.09 -18.59
CA GLU A 3 -34.19 15.88 -19.67
C GLU A 3 -34.36 14.53 -20.40
N LEU A 4 -34.95 13.53 -19.74
CA LEU A 4 -35.22 12.21 -20.33
C LEU A 4 -36.35 12.21 -21.36
N GLU A 5 -37.28 13.17 -21.29
CA GLU A 5 -38.43 13.25 -22.22
C GLU A 5 -38.01 13.67 -23.64
N ASN A 6 -36.80 14.20 -23.85
CA ASN A 6 -36.32 14.66 -25.14
C ASN A 6 -35.27 13.77 -25.81
N VAL A 7 -34.88 12.65 -25.18
CA VAL A 7 -33.86 11.74 -25.74
C VAL A 7 -34.56 10.49 -26.29
N ASN A 8 -34.42 10.27 -27.59
CA ASN A 8 -34.96 9.08 -28.25
C ASN A 8 -34.03 7.89 -27.97
N LEU A 9 -34.32 7.14 -26.90
CA LEU A 9 -33.52 6.04 -26.41
C LEU A 9 -33.84 4.75 -27.16
N ASN A 10 -33.05 4.38 -28.15
CA ASN A 10 -33.19 3.14 -28.94
C ASN A 10 -32.34 1.96 -28.47
N GLY A 11 -31.74 2.02 -27.25
CA GLY A 11 -30.87 0.98 -26.71
C GLY A 11 -30.93 0.87 -25.18
N PRO A 12 -30.27 -0.13 -24.58
CA PRO A 12 -30.14 -0.24 -23.13
C PRO A 12 -29.40 0.99 -22.56
N VAL A 13 -29.89 1.48 -21.41
CA VAL A 13 -29.41 2.70 -20.76
C VAL A 13 -29.09 2.40 -19.30
N ASP A 14 -27.89 2.73 -18.86
CA ASP A 14 -27.51 2.72 -17.45
C ASP A 14 -27.65 4.14 -16.87
N VAL A 15 -28.40 4.25 -15.78
CA VAL A 15 -28.56 5.51 -15.05
C VAL A 15 -27.76 5.41 -13.74
N ILE A 16 -26.70 6.21 -13.64
CA ILE A 16 -25.87 6.27 -12.44
C ILE A 16 -26.34 7.45 -11.60
N LEU A 17 -26.98 7.16 -10.45
CA LEU A 17 -27.39 8.17 -9.49
C LEU A 17 -26.19 8.58 -8.64
N MET A 18 -25.90 9.88 -8.60
CA MET A 18 -24.88 10.43 -7.72
C MET A 18 -25.42 10.46 -6.28
N PRO A 19 -24.59 10.12 -5.27
CA PRO A 19 -25.02 10.15 -3.87
C PRO A 19 -25.36 11.58 -3.43
N PRO A 20 -26.32 11.76 -2.49
CA PRO A 20 -26.74 13.09 -2.00
C PRO A 20 -25.60 13.84 -1.29
N ASP A 21 -25.59 15.17 -1.43
CA ASP A 21 -24.57 16.06 -0.85
C ASP A 21 -24.75 16.35 0.66
N ASP A 22 -25.81 15.81 1.33
CA ASP A 22 -26.12 16.13 2.71
C ASP A 22 -25.23 15.41 3.73
N ASP A 23 -24.38 16.20 4.39
CA ASP A 23 -23.38 15.77 5.41
C ASP A 23 -24.00 15.33 6.76
N ASP A 24 -25.26 15.68 7.07
CA ASP A 24 -25.81 15.59 8.42
C ASP A 24 -26.51 14.24 8.77
N ASN A 25 -26.79 13.38 7.79
CA ASN A 25 -27.53 12.14 8.00
C ASN A 25 -26.74 10.84 7.76
N SER A 26 -25.43 10.90 7.68
CA SER A 26 -24.58 9.70 7.43
C SER A 26 -24.51 8.70 8.60
N ASP A 27 -25.05 9.06 9.76
CA ASP A 27 -25.01 8.24 10.99
C ASP A 27 -26.32 7.47 11.28
N GLU A 28 -27.39 7.67 10.49
CA GLU A 28 -28.59 6.83 10.59
C GLU A 28 -28.38 5.54 9.79
N ASP A 29 -27.96 4.49 10.51
CA ASP A 29 -28.00 3.10 10.06
C ASP A 29 -29.47 2.67 9.89
N SER A 30 -30.11 3.02 8.78
CA SER A 30 -31.35 2.34 8.39
C SER A 30 -30.95 0.93 7.95
N GLU A 31 -31.43 -0.07 8.71
CA GLU A 31 -31.35 -1.49 8.38
C GLU A 31 -32.30 -1.80 7.21
N GLU A 32 -32.10 -1.18 6.04
CA GLU A 32 -32.78 -1.62 4.84
C GLU A 32 -31.86 -2.53 4.05
N GLU A 33 -32.28 -3.77 3.96
CA GLU A 33 -31.67 -4.88 3.26
C GLU A 33 -31.36 -4.52 1.80
N GLU A 34 -30.20 -4.97 1.31
CA GLU A 34 -29.75 -4.79 -0.08
C GLU A 34 -30.68 -5.38 -1.16
N ASP A 35 -31.83 -5.97 -0.77
CA ASP A 35 -32.80 -6.61 -1.67
C ASP A 35 -33.92 -5.69 -2.21
N ASN A 36 -33.94 -4.41 -1.83
CA ASN A 36 -34.99 -3.46 -2.23
C ASN A 36 -34.49 -2.35 -3.16
N LEU A 37 -33.78 -2.70 -4.23
CA LEU A 37 -33.71 -1.81 -5.39
C LEU A 37 -35.09 -1.79 -6.07
N PRO A 38 -35.73 -0.63 -6.23
CA PRO A 38 -37.02 -0.55 -6.91
C PRO A 38 -36.90 -1.09 -8.33
N LYS A 39 -37.70 -2.08 -8.65
CA LYS A 39 -37.76 -2.67 -10.00
C LYS A 39 -38.38 -1.73 -11.05
N ASP A 40 -38.82 -0.57 -10.65
CA ASP A 40 -39.49 0.42 -11.49
C ASP A 40 -39.11 1.83 -11.05
N LEU A 41 -38.59 2.65 -11.99
CA LEU A 41 -38.21 4.04 -11.79
C LEU A 41 -39.35 4.94 -11.26
N ASN A 42 -40.60 4.55 -11.46
CA ASN A 42 -41.77 5.29 -10.97
C ASN A 42 -42.00 5.20 -9.45
N HIS A 43 -41.26 4.33 -8.75
CA HIS A 43 -41.33 4.13 -7.30
C HIS A 43 -40.11 4.70 -6.53
N LEU A 44 -39.24 5.50 -7.18
CA LEU A 44 -38.14 6.15 -6.54
C LEU A 44 -38.61 7.23 -5.56
N GLY A 45 -38.07 7.24 -4.35
CA GLY A 45 -38.37 8.26 -3.34
C GLY A 45 -37.93 9.67 -3.78
N ARG A 46 -38.59 10.72 -3.23
CA ARG A 46 -38.32 12.11 -3.61
C ARG A 46 -36.84 12.53 -3.43
N GLY A 47 -36.15 12.00 -2.44
CA GLY A 47 -34.72 12.27 -2.20
C GLY A 47 -33.83 11.74 -3.31
N ILE A 48 -34.16 10.58 -3.89
CA ILE A 48 -33.41 9.99 -5.02
C ILE A 48 -33.66 10.78 -6.31
N LEU A 49 -34.88 11.26 -6.53
CA LEU A 49 -35.27 12.03 -7.73
C LEU A 49 -34.65 13.42 -7.80
N SER A 50 -34.11 13.95 -6.70
CA SER A 50 -33.40 15.24 -6.64
C SER A 50 -31.89 15.11 -6.86
N GLN A 51 -31.35 13.91 -7.00
CA GLN A 51 -29.91 13.68 -7.21
C GLN A 51 -29.51 13.92 -8.66
N GLN A 52 -28.26 14.31 -8.87
CA GLN A 52 -27.65 14.36 -10.19
C GLN A 52 -27.50 12.92 -10.73
N ALA A 53 -27.80 12.72 -12.02
CA ALA A 53 -27.68 11.43 -12.69
C ALA A 53 -26.83 11.56 -13.96
N GLU A 54 -25.94 10.60 -14.16
CA GLU A 54 -25.18 10.44 -15.39
C GLU A 54 -25.85 9.35 -16.25
N ILE A 55 -26.08 9.62 -17.53
CA ILE A 55 -26.78 8.71 -18.44
C ILE A 55 -25.78 8.15 -19.44
N ILE A 56 -25.62 6.83 -19.45
CA ILE A 56 -24.80 6.13 -20.43
C ILE A 56 -25.74 5.41 -21.42
N VAL A 57 -25.66 5.80 -22.70
CA VAL A 57 -26.45 5.20 -23.79
C VAL A 57 -25.56 4.25 -24.60
N TYR A 58 -25.98 3.01 -24.71
CA TYR A 58 -25.32 2.01 -25.55
C TYR A 58 -25.98 1.96 -26.92
N ASN A 59 -25.22 2.17 -28.00
CA ASN A 59 -25.71 2.02 -29.36
C ASN A 59 -25.70 0.54 -29.77
N ASN A 60 -26.79 0.07 -30.35
CA ASN A 60 -27.01 -1.34 -30.73
C ASN A 60 -26.05 -1.89 -31.81
N ASP A 61 -25.19 -1.06 -32.38
CA ASP A 61 -24.27 -1.49 -33.48
C ASP A 61 -23.03 -2.28 -33.01
N ASP A 62 -22.84 -2.45 -31.68
CA ASP A 62 -21.70 -3.18 -31.09
C ASP A 62 -22.05 -4.58 -30.53
N LEU A 63 -23.32 -5.06 -30.72
CA LEU A 63 -23.73 -6.41 -30.33
C LEU A 63 -23.80 -7.34 -31.54
N THR A 64 -22.67 -7.89 -31.96
CA THR A 64 -22.66 -9.10 -32.78
C THR A 64 -22.71 -10.32 -31.85
N GLU A 65 -23.80 -11.07 -31.95
CA GLU A 65 -23.93 -12.40 -31.36
C GLU A 65 -22.77 -13.28 -31.83
N VAL A 66 -21.98 -13.80 -30.89
CA VAL A 66 -21.00 -14.84 -31.16
C VAL A 66 -21.63 -16.16 -30.74
N GLU A 67 -22.10 -16.92 -31.71
CA GLU A 67 -22.43 -18.35 -31.52
C GLU A 67 -21.14 -19.11 -31.13
N ALA A 68 -21.24 -19.89 -30.09
CA ALA A 68 -20.18 -20.76 -29.62
C ALA A 68 -20.15 -22.02 -30.50
N ASP A 69 -19.03 -22.16 -31.22
CA ASP A 69 -18.38 -23.44 -31.55
C ASP A 69 -17.23 -23.13 -32.53
N GLU A 70 -15.96 -23.22 -32.04
CA GLU A 70 -14.82 -23.71 -32.82
C GLU A 70 -13.51 -23.63 -32.02
N ASP A 71 -12.63 -24.50 -32.35
CA ASP A 71 -11.35 -25.01 -31.89
C ASP A 71 -10.29 -23.98 -31.40
N PRO A 72 -9.48 -24.25 -30.33
CA PRO A 72 -8.64 -23.25 -29.66
C PRO A 72 -7.28 -22.89 -30.31
N ASP A 73 -6.97 -23.35 -31.49
CA ASP A 73 -5.59 -23.26 -32.06
C ASP A 73 -5.36 -22.35 -33.26
N GLU A 74 -6.34 -21.53 -33.73
CA GLU A 74 -6.11 -20.53 -34.79
C GLU A 74 -6.37 -19.10 -34.32
N LEU A 75 -5.30 -18.27 -34.23
CA LEU A 75 -5.38 -16.85 -34.03
C LEU A 75 -5.84 -16.13 -35.30
N PRO A 76 -6.99 -15.45 -35.34
CA PRO A 76 -7.44 -14.71 -36.50
C PRO A 76 -6.65 -13.42 -36.73
N ASP A 77 -6.35 -13.13 -37.99
CA ASP A 77 -5.74 -11.89 -38.46
C ASP A 77 -6.60 -10.65 -38.13
N ILE A 78 -6.02 -9.64 -37.49
CA ILE A 78 -6.69 -8.39 -37.09
C ILE A 78 -6.97 -7.54 -38.37
N PRO A 79 -8.23 -7.14 -38.65
CA PRO A 79 -8.58 -6.29 -39.76
C PRO A 79 -7.88 -4.92 -39.73
N GLU A 80 -7.53 -4.37 -40.89
CA GLU A 80 -6.82 -3.09 -41.05
C GLU A 80 -7.52 -1.87 -40.46
N THR A 81 -8.83 -1.92 -40.22
CA THR A 81 -9.62 -0.87 -39.57
C THR A 81 -9.31 -0.66 -38.08
N ALA A 82 -8.78 -1.69 -37.41
CA ALA A 82 -8.35 -1.57 -36.02
C ALA A 82 -7.01 -0.80 -35.85
N ARG A 83 -6.15 -0.85 -36.89
CA ARG A 83 -4.87 -0.10 -36.92
C ARG A 83 -5.07 1.42 -37.05
N THR A 84 -6.14 1.86 -37.72
CA THR A 84 -6.46 3.28 -37.88
C THR A 84 -7.05 3.90 -36.59
N ARG A 85 -7.85 3.14 -35.83
CA ARG A 85 -8.37 3.58 -34.53
C ARG A 85 -7.27 3.71 -33.46
N SER A 86 -6.31 2.80 -33.43
CA SER A 86 -5.15 2.87 -32.53
C SER A 86 -4.26 4.07 -32.83
N LYS A 87 -4.09 4.43 -34.13
CA LYS A 87 -3.32 5.63 -34.51
C LYS A 87 -4.05 6.94 -34.21
N LYS A 88 -5.39 6.96 -34.26
CA LYS A 88 -6.19 8.15 -33.89
C LYS A 88 -6.15 8.37 -32.38
N ARG A 89 -6.27 7.31 -31.58
CA ARG A 89 -6.17 7.37 -30.11
C ARG A 89 -4.77 7.78 -29.62
N ALA A 90 -3.71 7.39 -30.33
CA ALA A 90 -2.34 7.81 -30.03
C ALA A 90 -2.06 9.29 -30.42
N ARG A 91 -2.82 9.85 -31.38
CA ARG A 91 -2.78 11.29 -31.69
C ARG A 91 -3.58 12.14 -30.69
N GLU A 92 -4.76 11.68 -30.31
CA GLU A 92 -5.59 12.35 -29.26
C GLU A 92 -4.88 12.43 -27.92
N VAL A 93 -4.11 11.41 -27.52
CA VAL A 93 -3.30 11.43 -26.29
C VAL A 93 -2.12 12.38 -26.40
N GLN A 94 -1.61 12.67 -27.59
CA GLN A 94 -0.47 13.57 -27.81
C GLN A 94 -0.91 15.04 -27.88
N ASP A 95 -2.13 15.28 -28.35
CA ASP A 95 -2.76 16.61 -28.36
C ASP A 95 -3.25 16.98 -26.92
N GLU A 96 -3.70 16.01 -26.10
CA GLU A 96 -4.08 16.21 -24.70
C GLU A 96 -2.89 16.53 -23.75
N GLU A 97 -1.67 16.03 -24.04
CA GLU A 97 -0.47 16.40 -23.26
C GLU A 97 -0.01 17.85 -23.53
N ASP A 98 -0.33 18.41 -24.70
CA ASP A 98 -0.02 19.80 -25.03
C ASP A 98 -1.07 20.78 -24.45
N GLU A 99 -2.32 20.35 -24.16
CA GLU A 99 -3.36 21.15 -23.47
C GLU A 99 -3.16 21.17 -21.93
N GLU A 100 -2.53 20.17 -21.31
CA GLU A 100 -2.23 20.18 -19.87
C GLU A 100 -1.26 21.31 -19.45
N ASP A 101 -0.43 21.81 -20.37
CA ASP A 101 0.46 22.94 -20.11
C ASP A 101 -0.29 24.31 -20.12
N GLU A 102 -1.54 24.40 -20.62
CA GLU A 102 -2.35 25.63 -20.66
C GLU A 102 -3.38 25.73 -19.51
N GLU A 103 -3.87 24.58 -18.96
CA GLU A 103 -4.79 24.56 -17.81
C GLU A 103 -4.11 24.90 -16.46
N ASP A 104 -2.76 24.80 -16.38
CA ASP A 104 -2.01 25.14 -15.14
C ASP A 104 -1.95 26.68 -14.86
N GLU A 105 -2.43 27.55 -15.75
CA GLU A 105 -2.40 29.01 -15.55
C GLU A 105 -3.61 29.56 -14.78
N GLU A 106 -4.72 28.82 -14.66
CA GLU A 106 -5.96 29.32 -14.04
C GLU A 106 -6.03 29.14 -12.51
N ASP A 107 -5.17 28.30 -11.91
CA ASP A 107 -5.23 28.02 -10.45
C ASP A 107 -4.50 29.06 -9.56
N GLU A 108 -3.84 30.08 -10.12
CA GLU A 108 -3.04 31.06 -9.33
C GLU A 108 -3.81 32.32 -8.87
N GLU A 109 -5.06 32.55 -9.24
CA GLU A 109 -5.76 33.85 -8.97
C GLU A 109 -6.69 33.90 -7.74
N MET A 110 -6.69 32.91 -6.83
CA MET A 110 -7.46 33.02 -5.57
C MET A 110 -6.58 32.90 -4.32
N GLU A 111 -5.68 33.87 -4.11
CA GLU A 111 -5.10 34.13 -2.79
C GLU A 111 -5.76 35.39 -2.18
N GLU A 112 -6.91 35.23 -1.51
CA GLU A 112 -7.36 36.22 -0.53
C GLU A 112 -6.60 36.03 0.79
N VAL A 113 -5.88 37.08 1.16
CA VAL A 113 -5.02 37.16 2.34
C VAL A 113 -5.89 37.16 3.60
N ASN A 114 -5.86 36.07 4.37
CA ASN A 114 -6.31 36.05 5.76
C ASN A 114 -5.10 36.19 6.69
N GLU A 115 -4.97 37.30 7.34
CA GLU A 115 -3.96 37.55 8.36
C GLU A 115 -4.32 36.78 9.65
N ASN A 116 -3.56 35.71 9.92
CA ASN A 116 -3.58 35.01 11.21
C ASN A 116 -2.19 35.06 11.84
N GLU A 117 -2.11 35.61 13.03
CA GLU A 117 -0.89 35.73 13.83
C GLU A 117 -0.35 34.34 14.22
N GLY A 118 0.90 34.05 13.83
CA GLY A 118 1.64 32.83 14.20
C GLY A 118 2.29 32.09 13.03
N GLU A 119 2.25 32.61 11.84
CA GLU A 119 2.76 31.96 10.63
C GLU A 119 4.29 32.09 10.50
N LYS A 120 4.97 30.96 10.23
CA LYS A 120 6.42 30.89 9.96
C LYS A 120 6.73 31.33 8.51
N LYS A 121 6.28 32.51 8.08
CA LYS A 121 6.52 32.96 6.69
C LYS A 121 8.01 33.11 6.39
N LEU A 122 8.50 32.39 5.38
CA LEU A 122 9.87 32.47 4.88
C LEU A 122 9.96 33.43 3.69
N PRO A 123 11.11 34.12 3.48
CA PRO A 123 11.28 35.05 2.37
C PRO A 123 11.22 34.34 1.02
N ARG A 124 10.66 35.04 0.00
CA ARG A 124 10.69 34.64 -1.41
C ARG A 124 11.67 35.53 -2.19
N THR A 125 12.48 34.94 -3.06
CA THR A 125 13.45 35.63 -3.89
C THR A 125 13.02 35.60 -5.37
N LYS A 126 12.87 36.75 -6.02
CA LYS A 126 12.57 36.74 -7.46
C LYS A 126 13.68 36.08 -8.27
N ASN A 127 13.33 35.26 -9.24
CA ASN A 127 14.29 34.56 -10.10
C ASN A 127 15.26 35.52 -10.84
N THR A 128 14.78 36.75 -11.19
CA THR A 128 15.61 37.81 -11.80
C THR A 128 16.74 38.27 -10.89
N ASP A 129 16.58 38.20 -9.59
CA ASP A 129 17.56 38.65 -8.60
C ASP A 129 18.61 37.59 -8.30
N ARG A 130 18.38 36.36 -8.75
CA ARG A 130 19.27 35.21 -8.59
C ARG A 130 20.40 35.25 -9.61
N LYS A 131 21.66 35.16 -9.14
CA LYS A 131 22.88 35.23 -9.98
C LYS A 131 23.30 33.86 -10.48
N PHE A 132 22.76 33.41 -11.59
CA PHE A 132 23.19 32.19 -12.27
C PHE A 132 24.30 32.44 -13.31
N LYS A 133 25.27 31.51 -13.39
CA LYS A 133 26.40 31.52 -14.34
C LYS A 133 26.45 30.23 -15.15
N LYS A 134 26.91 30.30 -16.40
CA LYS A 134 27.10 29.16 -17.32
C LYS A 134 28.46 28.44 -17.16
N THR A 135 29.22 28.67 -16.13
CA THR A 135 30.59 28.18 -16.00
C THR A 135 30.69 26.69 -15.70
N LYS A 136 31.43 25.97 -16.55
CA LYS A 136 31.63 24.50 -16.45
C LYS A 136 32.50 24.04 -15.27
N ASN A 137 33.27 24.90 -14.65
CA ASN A 137 34.31 24.54 -13.69
C ASN A 137 33.97 25.10 -12.29
N ARG A 138 32.91 24.62 -11.67
CA ARG A 138 32.73 24.95 -10.26
C ARG A 138 32.63 23.68 -9.44
N ILE A 139 33.56 23.58 -8.50
CA ILE A 139 33.42 22.74 -7.32
C ILE A 139 32.18 23.29 -6.62
N PHE A 140 31.13 22.48 -6.55
CA PHE A 140 29.91 22.75 -5.85
C PHE A 140 30.25 23.02 -4.38
N GLY A 141 30.11 24.24 -3.91
CA GLY A 141 30.19 24.57 -2.47
C GLY A 141 28.88 24.05 -1.84
N MET A 142 28.84 22.74 -1.52
CA MET A 142 27.68 22.14 -0.95
C MET A 142 27.38 22.75 0.41
N SER A 143 26.26 23.44 0.53
CA SER A 143 25.67 23.83 1.82
C SER A 143 25.18 22.60 2.60
N VAL A 144 25.00 21.47 1.92
CA VAL A 144 24.52 20.21 2.47
C VAL A 144 25.70 19.33 2.90
N PRO A 145 25.85 19.03 4.20
CA PRO A 145 26.94 18.19 4.70
C PRO A 145 26.76 16.73 4.28
N GLU A 146 27.82 15.95 4.44
CA GLU A 146 27.75 14.51 4.28
C GLU A 146 26.83 13.90 5.35
N PHE A 147 25.92 13.03 4.92
CA PHE A 147 24.98 12.36 5.82
C PHE A 147 25.73 11.37 6.73
N GLN A 148 25.50 11.48 8.02
CA GLN A 148 26.00 10.52 8.99
C GLN A 148 25.04 9.34 9.08
N GLU A 149 25.48 8.17 8.59
CA GLU A 149 24.67 6.95 8.60
C GLU A 149 24.21 6.61 10.02
N GLN A 150 22.92 6.39 10.18
CA GLN A 150 22.32 6.07 11.46
C GLN A 150 22.17 4.56 11.62
N PRO A 151 22.38 3.99 12.82
CA PRO A 151 22.06 2.59 13.08
C PRO A 151 20.55 2.35 13.04
N LEU A 152 20.16 1.09 12.97
CA LEU A 152 18.77 0.71 13.20
C LEU A 152 18.33 1.13 14.62
N LYS A 153 17.06 1.50 14.76
CA LYS A 153 16.51 1.86 16.09
C LYS A 153 16.49 0.64 17.00
N THR A 154 16.85 0.85 18.27
CA THR A 154 16.80 -0.21 19.28
C THR A 154 15.35 -0.66 19.49
N LEU A 155 15.11 -1.96 19.39
CA LEU A 155 13.80 -2.56 19.64
C LEU A 155 13.62 -2.93 21.11
N PRO A 156 12.38 -3.06 21.59
CA PRO A 156 12.10 -3.67 22.88
C PRO A 156 12.64 -5.11 22.97
N ASP A 157 13.04 -5.51 24.18
CA ASP A 157 13.50 -6.87 24.46
C ASP A 157 12.44 -7.91 24.07
N GLY A 158 12.88 -9.01 23.47
CA GLY A 158 12.00 -10.11 23.02
C GLY A 158 11.21 -9.83 21.74
N CYS A 159 11.59 -8.81 20.96
CA CYS A 159 10.99 -8.51 19.67
C CYS A 159 11.65 -9.38 18.57
N ASP A 160 11.16 -10.61 18.40
CA ASP A 160 11.77 -11.61 17.51
C ASP A 160 10.82 -12.15 16.43
N THR A 161 9.51 -12.08 16.62
CA THR A 161 8.53 -12.67 15.70
C THR A 161 7.82 -11.60 14.87
N PRO A 162 7.26 -11.96 13.69
CA PRO A 162 6.44 -11.04 12.90
C PRO A 162 5.33 -10.35 13.71
N TYR A 163 4.73 -11.04 14.66
CA TYR A 163 3.72 -10.49 15.55
C TYR A 163 4.27 -9.41 16.49
N ASP A 164 5.49 -9.59 17.00
CA ASP A 164 6.10 -8.59 17.90
C ASP A 164 6.40 -7.30 17.14
N PHE A 165 6.90 -7.39 15.91
CA PHE A 165 7.09 -6.23 15.04
C PHE A 165 5.77 -5.57 14.64
N PHE A 166 4.72 -6.35 14.37
CA PHE A 166 3.39 -5.80 14.13
C PHE A 166 2.87 -4.99 15.32
N LYS A 167 3.11 -5.45 16.56
CA LYS A 167 2.73 -4.73 17.78
C LYS A 167 3.44 -3.39 17.96
N LEU A 168 4.56 -3.14 17.31
CA LEU A 168 5.21 -1.84 17.34
C LEU A 168 4.36 -0.77 16.62
N PHE A 169 3.63 -1.16 15.57
CA PHE A 169 2.77 -0.26 14.77
C PHE A 169 1.29 -0.34 15.16
N VAL A 170 0.81 -1.48 15.63
CA VAL A 170 -0.54 -1.65 16.18
C VAL A 170 -0.40 -2.09 17.64
N SER A 171 -0.03 -1.15 18.50
CA SER A 171 0.30 -1.42 19.90
C SER A 171 -0.93 -1.77 20.74
N ASP A 172 -0.72 -2.40 21.91
CA ASP A 172 -1.81 -2.66 22.85
C ASP A 172 -2.43 -1.35 23.33
N LYS A 173 -1.63 -0.30 23.55
CA LYS A 173 -2.12 1.05 23.90
C LYS A 173 -3.07 1.61 22.83
N PHE A 174 -2.72 1.49 21.55
CA PHE A 174 -3.58 1.93 20.44
C PHE A 174 -4.90 1.18 20.42
N VAL A 175 -4.87 -0.13 20.63
CA VAL A 175 -6.08 -0.97 20.68
C VAL A 175 -6.94 -0.61 21.90
N ASP A 176 -6.35 -0.42 23.07
CA ASP A 176 -7.08 -0.04 24.30
C ASP A 176 -7.74 1.34 24.16
N GLN A 177 -7.06 2.30 23.53
CA GLN A 177 -7.65 3.60 23.19
C GLN A 177 -8.83 3.45 22.21
N THR A 178 -8.69 2.60 21.20
CA THR A 178 -9.78 2.29 20.26
C THR A 178 -10.98 1.64 20.96
N VAL A 179 -10.74 0.74 21.91
CA VAL A 179 -11.80 0.16 22.76
C VAL A 179 -12.51 1.24 23.57
N GLU A 180 -11.75 2.07 24.28
CA GLU A 180 -12.30 3.16 25.11
C GLU A 180 -13.20 4.09 24.28
N THR A 181 -12.69 4.62 23.18
CA THR A 181 -13.42 5.54 22.31
C THR A 181 -14.66 4.90 21.72
N SER A 182 -14.56 3.64 21.26
CA SER A 182 -15.68 2.88 20.69
C SER A 182 -16.77 2.58 21.73
N ARG A 183 -16.39 2.27 22.96
CA ARG A 183 -17.35 2.09 24.07
C ARG A 183 -18.09 3.39 24.42
N LEU A 184 -17.39 4.51 24.47
CA LEU A 184 -17.99 5.84 24.65
C LEU A 184 -18.98 6.18 23.53
N TYR A 185 -18.59 5.91 22.29
CA TYR A 185 -19.45 6.12 21.12
C TYR A 185 -20.71 5.24 21.19
N ALA A 186 -20.57 3.95 21.48
CA ALA A 186 -21.69 3.02 21.61
C ALA A 186 -22.66 3.44 22.74
N THR A 187 -22.14 3.90 23.88
CA THR A 187 -22.96 4.40 25.00
C THR A 187 -23.76 5.64 24.58
N ARG A 188 -23.13 6.60 23.89
CA ARG A 188 -23.81 7.81 23.40
C ARG A 188 -24.91 7.53 22.37
N LYS A 189 -24.71 6.51 21.54
CA LYS A 189 -25.72 6.06 20.57
C LYS A 189 -26.81 5.18 21.20
N GLY A 190 -26.84 4.97 22.49
CA GLY A 190 -27.82 4.09 23.16
C GLY A 190 -27.58 2.59 22.95
N ASN A 191 -26.48 2.20 22.33
CA ASN A 191 -26.14 0.82 22.01
C ASN A 191 -25.41 0.09 23.15
N SER A 192 -25.84 0.29 24.40
CA SER A 192 -25.16 -0.28 25.58
C SER A 192 -25.07 -1.81 25.57
N HIS A 193 -25.99 -2.49 24.88
CA HIS A 193 -26.00 -3.95 24.75
C HIS A 193 -24.79 -4.55 24.03
N ILE A 194 -24.03 -3.73 23.29
CA ILE A 194 -22.82 -4.18 22.59
C ILE A 194 -21.54 -3.96 23.39
N LEU A 195 -21.58 -3.23 24.51
CA LEU A 195 -20.38 -2.94 25.32
C LEU A 195 -19.58 -4.19 25.72
N PRO A 196 -20.21 -5.35 26.03
CA PRO A 196 -19.48 -6.59 26.29
C PRO A 196 -18.71 -7.13 25.08
N LYS A 197 -19.09 -6.72 23.84
CA LYS A 197 -18.41 -7.12 22.60
C LYS A 197 -17.22 -6.21 22.25
N LEU A 198 -17.19 -4.97 22.77
CA LEU A 198 -16.11 -4.01 22.54
C LEU A 198 -15.00 -4.24 23.56
N THR A 199 -14.17 -5.23 23.31
CA THR A 199 -13.02 -5.64 24.13
C THR A 199 -11.74 -5.60 23.34
N HIS A 200 -10.59 -5.51 24.02
CA HIS A 200 -9.26 -5.61 23.41
C HIS A 200 -9.14 -6.82 22.48
N ASN A 201 -9.50 -8.00 22.99
CA ASN A 201 -9.39 -9.23 22.21
C ASN A 201 -10.28 -9.22 20.97
N ASN A 202 -11.51 -8.71 21.06
CA ASN A 202 -12.41 -8.65 19.90
C ASN A 202 -11.92 -7.64 18.85
N ILE A 203 -11.31 -6.51 19.23
CA ILE A 203 -10.66 -5.60 18.27
C ILE A 203 -9.49 -6.31 17.59
N ARG A 204 -8.62 -7.01 18.35
CA ARG A 204 -7.49 -7.78 17.81
C ARG A 204 -7.92 -8.87 16.83
N ILE A 205 -8.98 -9.62 17.17
CA ILE A 205 -9.54 -10.65 16.29
C ILE A 205 -10.17 -9.99 15.05
N SER A 206 -10.85 -8.85 15.21
CA SER A 206 -11.38 -8.10 14.07
C SER A 206 -10.27 -7.66 13.12
N HIS A 207 -9.12 -7.20 13.63
CA HIS A 207 -7.93 -6.92 12.79
C HIS A 207 -7.48 -8.19 12.05
N ALA A 208 -7.40 -9.34 12.73
CA ALA A 208 -7.02 -10.60 12.08
C ALA A 208 -7.94 -10.97 10.92
N ILE A 209 -9.27 -10.85 11.14
CA ILE A 209 -10.28 -11.12 10.10
C ILE A 209 -10.13 -10.12 8.95
N MET A 210 -9.95 -8.83 9.25
CA MET A 210 -9.78 -7.78 8.25
C MET A 210 -8.54 -8.03 7.39
N TYR A 211 -7.37 -8.31 7.97
CA TYR A 211 -6.16 -8.64 7.21
C TYR A 211 -6.34 -9.90 6.36
N MET A 212 -7.06 -10.90 6.86
CA MET A 212 -7.37 -12.11 6.09
C MET A 212 -8.15 -11.79 4.81
N THR A 213 -9.04 -10.78 4.82
CA THR A 213 -9.79 -10.37 3.62
C THR A 213 -8.92 -9.88 2.48
N GLY A 214 -7.67 -9.51 2.74
CA GLY A 214 -6.71 -9.08 1.73
C GLY A 214 -6.11 -10.23 0.90
N TYR A 215 -6.15 -11.48 1.40
CA TYR A 215 -5.61 -12.64 0.69
C TYR A 215 -6.57 -13.82 0.58
N ILE A 216 -7.71 -13.77 1.24
CA ILE A 216 -8.86 -14.67 1.05
C ILE A 216 -10.08 -13.77 0.85
N THR A 217 -10.55 -13.64 -0.38
CA THR A 217 -11.60 -12.69 -0.76
C THR A 217 -12.84 -13.41 -1.30
N PRO A 218 -13.73 -13.90 -0.43
CA PRO A 218 -15.02 -14.44 -0.88
C PRO A 218 -15.87 -13.33 -1.47
N SER A 219 -16.79 -13.69 -2.38
CA SER A 219 -17.71 -12.75 -3.05
C SER A 219 -18.55 -11.96 -2.04
N ASN A 220 -18.94 -12.60 -0.94
CA ASN A 220 -19.61 -11.98 0.18
C ASN A 220 -18.88 -12.30 1.49
N ARG A 221 -18.64 -11.30 2.31
CA ARG A 221 -18.00 -11.44 3.63
C ARG A 221 -18.67 -12.48 4.53
N ARG A 222 -20.02 -12.64 4.47
CA ARG A 222 -20.79 -13.59 5.27
C ARG A 222 -20.38 -15.04 5.01
N MET A 223 -19.83 -15.33 3.82
CA MET A 223 -19.36 -16.67 3.46
C MET A 223 -18.33 -17.24 4.45
N TYR A 224 -17.55 -16.42 5.13
CA TYR A 224 -16.64 -16.91 6.19
C TYR A 224 -17.36 -17.67 7.31
N TRP A 225 -18.64 -17.35 7.58
CA TRP A 225 -19.45 -17.93 8.65
C TRP A 225 -20.51 -18.94 8.15
N GLU A 226 -20.64 -19.14 6.85
CA GLU A 226 -21.58 -20.10 6.29
C GLU A 226 -21.33 -21.53 6.78
N LYS A 227 -22.32 -22.40 6.63
CA LYS A 227 -22.20 -23.80 6.99
C LYS A 227 -21.59 -24.65 5.87
N ARG A 228 -21.49 -24.11 4.65
CA ARG A 228 -20.93 -24.78 3.48
C ARG A 228 -19.43 -24.93 3.61
N GLU A 229 -18.90 -26.11 3.26
CA GLU A 229 -17.46 -26.41 3.39
C GLU A 229 -16.60 -25.66 2.37
N ASP A 230 -17.16 -25.34 1.20
CA ASP A 230 -16.49 -24.62 0.11
C ASP A 230 -16.19 -23.15 0.42
N SER A 231 -16.99 -22.52 1.29
CA SER A 231 -16.90 -21.09 1.59
C SER A 231 -16.50 -20.79 3.04
N ARG A 232 -16.86 -21.67 3.97
CA ARG A 232 -16.63 -21.48 5.41
C ARG A 232 -15.16 -21.36 5.76
N ASN A 233 -14.78 -20.27 6.44
CA ASN A 233 -13.47 -20.17 7.08
C ASN A 233 -13.57 -20.60 8.55
N ASN A 234 -13.06 -21.79 8.85
CA ASN A 234 -13.13 -22.34 10.20
C ASN A 234 -12.34 -21.54 11.24
N MET A 235 -11.25 -20.88 10.86
CA MET A 235 -10.47 -20.02 11.77
C MET A 235 -11.30 -18.83 12.22
N VAL A 236 -11.99 -18.17 11.29
CA VAL A 236 -12.87 -17.05 11.55
C VAL A 236 -14.11 -17.48 12.32
N ALA A 237 -14.85 -18.45 11.79
CA ALA A 237 -16.18 -18.83 12.31
C ALA A 237 -16.15 -19.42 13.73
N ARG A 238 -15.04 -20.04 14.13
CA ARG A 238 -14.86 -20.57 15.49
C ARG A 238 -14.43 -19.50 16.50
N THR A 239 -13.77 -18.44 16.03
CA THR A 239 -13.19 -17.44 16.92
C THR A 239 -14.17 -16.34 17.24
N MET A 240 -14.87 -15.81 16.25
CA MET A 240 -15.84 -14.72 16.40
C MET A 240 -17.09 -14.97 15.57
N SER A 241 -18.28 -14.64 16.10
CA SER A 241 -19.52 -14.67 15.32
C SER A 241 -19.59 -13.47 14.38
N GLU A 242 -20.30 -13.61 13.24
CA GLU A 242 -20.54 -12.51 12.31
C GLU A 242 -21.17 -11.30 12.99
N ALA A 243 -22.21 -11.55 13.82
CA ALA A 243 -22.89 -10.48 14.57
C ALA A 243 -21.94 -9.71 15.51
N THR A 244 -20.96 -10.39 16.15
CA THR A 244 -19.95 -9.71 16.96
C THR A 244 -18.99 -8.91 16.10
N PHE A 245 -18.50 -9.48 15.00
CA PHE A 245 -17.63 -8.79 14.05
C PHE A 245 -18.28 -7.51 13.52
N THR A 246 -19.50 -7.64 12.98
CA THR A 246 -20.27 -6.50 12.46
C THR A 246 -20.53 -5.44 13.53
N SER A 247 -20.88 -5.85 14.77
CA SER A 247 -21.08 -4.91 15.88
C SER A 247 -19.80 -4.15 16.24
N VAL A 248 -18.64 -4.81 16.23
CA VAL A 248 -17.34 -4.18 16.45
C VAL A 248 -17.08 -3.14 15.36
N LEU A 249 -17.19 -3.51 14.07
CA LEU A 249 -16.91 -2.60 12.95
C LEU A 249 -17.81 -1.36 12.96
N ARG A 250 -19.13 -1.55 13.22
CA ARG A 250 -20.10 -0.45 13.27
C ARG A 250 -19.82 0.55 14.38
N ASN A 251 -19.20 0.13 15.49
CA ASN A 251 -18.96 0.99 16.64
C ASN A 251 -17.51 1.42 16.82
N THR A 252 -16.60 1.00 15.93
CA THR A 252 -15.20 1.43 15.97
C THR A 252 -15.08 2.91 15.65
N THR A 253 -14.43 3.67 16.53
CA THR A 253 -14.08 5.09 16.37
C THR A 253 -12.78 5.39 17.10
N PHE A 254 -12.13 6.51 16.80
CA PHE A 254 -10.80 6.88 17.28
C PHE A 254 -10.80 8.13 18.13
N VAL A 255 -11.93 8.81 18.26
CA VAL A 255 -12.08 10.07 18.98
C VAL A 255 -13.06 9.97 20.13
N LYS A 256 -12.80 10.72 21.19
CA LYS A 256 -13.67 10.80 22.39
C LYS A 256 -14.80 11.80 22.22
N THR A 257 -14.63 12.81 21.38
CA THR A 257 -15.64 13.84 21.11
C THR A 257 -16.54 13.45 19.94
N THR A 258 -17.75 13.98 19.93
CA THR A 258 -18.66 13.94 18.77
C THR A 258 -18.70 15.28 18.04
N GLU A 259 -18.10 16.33 18.63
CA GLU A 259 -18.07 17.66 18.05
C GLU A 259 -16.95 17.76 17.02
N PRO A 260 -17.26 18.20 15.78
CA PRO A 260 -16.27 18.45 14.77
C PRO A 260 -15.28 19.53 15.21
N ASP A 261 -13.99 19.34 14.90
CA ASP A 261 -13.05 20.43 14.95
C ASP A 261 -13.19 21.26 13.66
N PRO A 262 -13.62 22.53 13.74
CA PRO A 262 -13.80 23.35 12.54
C PRO A 262 -12.48 23.60 11.77
N LYS A 263 -11.33 23.45 12.43
CA LYS A 263 -10.01 23.64 11.84
C LYS A 263 -9.46 22.36 11.21
N ASP A 264 -9.96 21.17 11.60
CA ASP A 264 -9.49 19.88 11.07
C ASP A 264 -10.66 19.03 10.55
N ARG A 265 -10.88 19.06 9.25
CA ARG A 265 -11.92 18.24 8.60
C ARG A 265 -11.66 16.73 8.69
N PHE A 266 -10.43 16.32 9.01
CA PHE A 266 -10.07 14.91 9.28
C PHE A 266 -10.04 14.57 10.77
N TRP A 267 -10.64 15.39 11.66
CA TRP A 267 -10.61 15.23 13.11
C TRP A 267 -10.95 13.80 13.60
N LYS A 268 -11.90 13.10 12.94
CA LYS A 268 -12.28 11.72 13.34
C LYS A 268 -11.14 10.70 13.15
N VAL A 269 -10.22 10.97 12.26
CA VAL A 269 -9.09 10.09 11.92
C VAL A 269 -7.73 10.71 12.22
N ARG A 270 -7.69 11.94 12.72
CA ARG A 270 -6.45 12.59 13.15
C ARG A 270 -5.62 11.68 14.07
N PRO A 271 -6.20 11.00 15.10
CA PRO A 271 -5.43 10.10 15.95
C PRO A 271 -4.76 8.92 15.21
N LEU A 272 -5.28 8.52 14.03
CA LEU A 272 -4.64 7.49 13.21
C LEU A 272 -3.38 8.02 12.54
N PHE A 273 -3.43 9.22 11.96
CA PHE A 273 -2.27 9.86 11.35
C PHE A 273 -1.18 10.17 12.37
N ASP A 274 -1.57 10.73 13.53
CA ASP A 274 -0.63 11.01 14.62
C ASP A 274 0.05 9.72 15.08
N HIS A 275 -0.73 8.66 15.32
CA HIS A 275 -0.18 7.36 15.72
C HIS A 275 0.81 6.77 14.70
N ILE A 276 0.48 6.80 13.41
CA ILE A 276 1.37 6.29 12.36
C ILE A 276 2.65 7.11 12.28
N ASN A 277 2.56 8.43 12.35
CA ASN A 277 3.70 9.34 12.34
C ASN A 277 4.61 9.12 13.56
N ASP A 278 4.02 8.95 14.74
CA ASP A 278 4.77 8.64 15.97
C ASP A 278 5.50 7.29 15.88
N CYS A 279 4.82 6.26 15.36
CA CYS A 279 5.44 4.96 15.11
C CYS A 279 6.58 5.04 14.11
N ALA A 280 6.41 5.79 13.01
CA ALA A 280 7.45 6.01 12.02
C ALA A 280 8.68 6.68 12.66
N LYS A 281 8.48 7.78 13.40
CA LYS A 281 9.55 8.50 14.08
C LYS A 281 10.26 7.64 15.13
N MET A 282 9.53 6.76 15.82
CA MET A 282 10.07 5.91 16.88
C MET A 282 10.88 4.74 16.33
N TRP A 283 10.40 4.07 15.29
CA TRP A 283 10.91 2.77 14.87
C TRP A 283 11.68 2.77 13.55
N VAL A 284 11.41 3.74 12.64
CA VAL A 284 12.12 3.82 11.37
C VAL A 284 13.43 4.57 11.55
N LYS A 285 14.51 4.02 11.01
CA LYS A 285 15.84 4.64 11.01
C LYS A 285 15.81 5.90 10.10
N HIS A 286 16.53 6.95 10.49
CA HIS A 286 16.68 8.13 9.65
C HIS A 286 17.39 7.78 8.34
N PRO A 287 16.77 7.97 7.17
CA PRO A 287 17.38 7.65 5.89
C PRO A 287 18.16 8.84 5.34
N GLN A 288 19.20 8.55 4.54
CA GLN A 288 19.88 9.58 3.74
C GLN A 288 18.98 10.10 2.61
N HIS A 289 18.24 9.20 1.94
CA HIS A 289 17.45 9.53 0.75
C HIS A 289 15.96 9.41 1.04
N VAL A 290 15.24 10.47 0.78
CA VAL A 290 13.82 10.65 1.10
C VAL A 290 13.05 10.96 -0.18
N SER A 291 11.87 10.39 -0.35
CA SER A 291 10.93 10.66 -1.42
C SER A 291 9.66 11.30 -0.87
N ILE A 292 9.16 12.35 -1.51
CA ILE A 292 7.88 12.99 -1.16
C ILE A 292 6.98 13.00 -2.40
N ASP A 293 5.75 12.51 -2.22
CA ASP A 293 4.73 12.46 -3.28
C ASP A 293 3.33 12.38 -2.68
N GLU A 294 2.30 12.35 -3.52
CA GLU A 294 0.92 12.14 -3.11
C GLU A 294 0.46 10.69 -3.24
N GLY A 295 -0.15 10.18 -2.17
CA GLY A 295 -0.90 8.94 -2.16
C GLY A 295 -2.41 9.17 -2.24
N MET A 296 -3.15 8.16 -2.73
CA MET A 296 -4.61 8.19 -2.82
C MET A 296 -5.25 7.03 -2.06
N VAL A 297 -6.11 7.37 -1.10
CA VAL A 297 -6.98 6.39 -0.43
C VAL A 297 -8.34 6.40 -1.12
N LYS A 298 -8.68 5.30 -1.78
CA LYS A 298 -9.88 5.13 -2.60
C LYS A 298 -11.15 5.35 -1.78
N TYR A 299 -12.00 6.31 -2.23
CA TYR A 299 -13.30 6.58 -1.63
C TYR A 299 -14.27 7.14 -2.69
N PHE A 300 -15.50 6.60 -2.72
CA PHE A 300 -16.53 7.01 -3.68
C PHE A 300 -17.73 7.71 -3.03
N GLY A 301 -17.85 7.63 -1.70
CA GLY A 301 -18.96 8.27 -0.99
C GLY A 301 -18.89 9.81 -1.00
N PRO A 302 -19.93 10.51 -0.51
CA PRO A 302 -19.92 11.96 -0.36
C PRO A 302 -18.97 12.37 0.77
N HIS A 303 -18.06 13.29 0.48
CA HIS A 303 -17.21 13.97 1.46
C HIS A 303 -16.60 15.24 0.83
N PRO A 304 -16.60 16.39 1.53
CA PRO A 304 -16.14 17.65 0.96
C PRO A 304 -14.65 17.66 0.59
N LEU A 305 -13.86 16.78 1.16
CA LEU A 305 -12.42 16.64 0.85
C LEU A 305 -12.10 15.49 -0.10
N LYS A 306 -13.12 14.88 -0.72
CA LYS A 306 -12.90 13.89 -1.78
C LYS A 306 -12.28 14.59 -3.00
N GLN A 307 -11.13 14.10 -3.43
CA GLN A 307 -10.40 14.63 -4.58
C GLN A 307 -10.61 13.76 -5.81
N PHE A 308 -10.62 14.38 -6.97
CA PHE A 308 -10.50 13.72 -8.26
C PHE A 308 -9.08 13.94 -8.79
N MET A 309 -8.38 12.87 -9.16
CA MET A 309 -7.03 12.95 -9.75
C MET A 309 -7.00 12.22 -11.07
N ARG A 310 -6.94 12.99 -12.17
CA ARG A 310 -6.80 12.45 -13.53
C ARG A 310 -5.49 11.64 -13.64
N GLY A 311 -5.51 10.56 -14.39
CA GLY A 311 -4.29 9.75 -14.62
C GLY A 311 -3.96 8.71 -13.53
N LYS A 312 -4.44 8.85 -12.28
CA LYS A 312 -4.22 7.83 -11.25
C LYS A 312 -5.16 6.61 -11.45
N PRO A 313 -4.73 5.38 -11.12
CA PRO A 313 -5.57 4.17 -11.22
C PRO A 313 -6.88 4.27 -10.43
N HIS A 314 -6.85 4.97 -9.31
CA HIS A 314 -8.01 5.32 -8.49
C HIS A 314 -8.20 6.82 -8.54
N ARG A 315 -9.14 7.28 -9.38
CA ARG A 315 -9.36 8.71 -9.64
C ARG A 315 -10.04 9.45 -8.49
N PHE A 316 -10.84 8.79 -7.67
CA PHE A 316 -11.59 9.38 -6.55
C PHE A 316 -11.11 8.86 -5.21
N GLY A 317 -10.92 9.76 -4.25
CA GLY A 317 -10.49 9.39 -2.90
C GLY A 317 -9.97 10.54 -2.07
N TYR A 318 -9.32 10.22 -0.96
CA TYR A 318 -8.62 11.18 -0.12
C TYR A 318 -7.16 11.26 -0.55
N LYS A 319 -6.70 12.47 -0.84
CA LYS A 319 -5.30 12.76 -1.12
C LYS A 319 -4.53 12.82 0.20
N ILE A 320 -3.39 12.17 0.23
CA ILE A 320 -2.49 12.17 1.39
C ILE A 320 -1.10 12.57 0.92
N TRP A 321 -0.50 13.55 1.57
CA TRP A 321 0.90 13.88 1.41
C TRP A 321 1.73 12.85 2.16
N ILE A 322 2.68 12.22 1.48
CA ILE A 322 3.46 11.12 2.01
C ILE A 322 4.95 11.38 1.83
N MET A 323 5.70 11.21 2.90
CA MET A 323 7.16 11.20 2.92
C MET A 323 7.65 9.80 3.28
N THR A 324 8.52 9.24 2.46
CA THR A 324 9.11 7.92 2.65
C THR A 324 10.63 7.96 2.52
N SER A 325 11.32 6.91 2.99
CA SER A 325 12.66 6.62 2.49
C SER A 325 12.60 6.25 1.00
N SER A 326 13.72 6.32 0.29
CA SER A 326 13.79 5.85 -1.11
C SER A 326 13.52 4.35 -1.28
N THR A 327 13.46 3.58 -0.21
CA THR A 327 13.14 2.15 -0.16
C THR A 327 11.70 1.87 0.26
N GLY A 328 10.92 2.92 0.57
CA GLY A 328 9.48 2.87 0.80
C GLY A 328 9.07 2.67 2.26
N GLU A 329 9.94 2.95 3.23
CA GLU A 329 9.55 3.09 4.63
C GLU A 329 8.86 4.44 4.83
N LEU A 330 7.65 4.45 5.41
CA LEU A 330 6.93 5.67 5.75
C LEU A 330 7.69 6.43 6.83
N LEU A 331 7.88 7.73 6.63
CA LEU A 331 8.49 8.65 7.59
C LEU A 331 7.46 9.61 8.18
N ALA A 332 6.64 10.23 7.32
CA ALA A 332 5.54 11.11 7.73
C ALA A 332 4.42 11.11 6.70
N CYS A 333 3.20 11.38 7.14
CA CYS A 333 2.08 11.59 6.24
C CYS A 333 1.07 12.60 6.82
N GLN A 334 0.38 13.34 5.92
CA GLN A 334 -0.68 14.27 6.28
C GLN A 334 -1.81 14.21 5.25
N PRO A 335 -3.09 14.13 5.69
CA PRO A 335 -4.21 14.18 4.77
C PRO A 335 -4.39 15.60 4.22
N TYR A 336 -4.72 15.70 2.96
CA TYR A 336 -4.99 16.96 2.28
C TYR A 336 -6.36 17.52 2.67
N GLY A 337 -6.38 18.61 3.41
CA GLY A 337 -7.57 19.29 3.90
C GLY A 337 -7.90 20.61 3.17
N GLY A 338 -7.33 20.85 1.98
CA GLY A 338 -7.41 22.16 1.33
C GLY A 338 -6.65 23.21 2.16
N ALA A 339 -7.24 24.38 2.34
CA ALA A 339 -6.68 25.45 3.17
C ALA A 339 -6.49 25.04 4.66
N SER A 340 -7.23 24.03 5.14
CA SER A 340 -7.11 23.48 6.50
C SER A 340 -6.18 22.25 6.58
N THR A 341 -5.27 22.08 5.62
CA THR A 341 -4.24 21.02 5.72
C THR A 341 -3.37 21.28 6.95
N PHE A 342 -3.14 20.25 7.76
CA PHE A 342 -2.42 20.36 9.04
C PHE A 342 -0.90 20.43 8.83
N ILE A 343 -0.46 21.38 8.01
CA ILE A 343 0.93 21.71 7.68
C ILE A 343 1.08 23.21 7.87
N ALA A 344 2.16 23.65 8.52
CA ALA A 344 2.43 25.06 8.72
C ALA A 344 2.55 25.81 7.38
N ASP A 345 1.98 27.02 7.30
CA ASP A 345 2.20 27.90 6.16
C ASP A 345 3.55 28.60 6.29
N TYR A 346 4.45 28.29 5.36
CA TYR A 346 5.75 28.92 5.25
C TYR A 346 5.75 30.07 4.23
N GLY A 347 4.58 30.41 3.68
CA GLY A 347 4.46 31.44 2.63
C GLY A 347 5.03 31.03 1.27
N GLN A 348 5.29 29.73 1.05
CA GLN A 348 5.97 29.25 -0.17
C GLN A 348 5.03 28.59 -1.18
N GLY A 349 3.72 28.58 -0.89
CA GLY A 349 2.71 27.84 -1.62
C GLY A 349 2.64 26.36 -1.20
N GLN A 350 1.57 25.69 -1.64
CA GLN A 350 1.21 24.36 -1.12
C GLN A 350 2.32 23.31 -1.24
N GLY A 351 2.89 23.12 -2.43
CA GLY A 351 3.91 22.07 -2.65
C GLY A 351 5.16 22.24 -1.78
N PRO A 352 5.85 23.40 -1.84
CA PRO A 352 7.00 23.66 -0.97
C PRO A 352 6.67 23.60 0.52
N ASN A 353 5.50 24.10 0.95
CA ASN A 353 5.05 24.01 2.35
C ASN A 353 4.94 22.57 2.82
N VAL A 354 4.47 21.65 1.97
CA VAL A 354 4.40 20.21 2.28
C VAL A 354 5.79 19.65 2.54
N VAL A 355 6.77 19.94 1.70
CA VAL A 355 8.15 19.46 1.88
C VAL A 355 8.75 19.97 3.18
N LEU A 356 8.63 21.26 3.45
CA LEU A 356 9.12 21.88 4.69
C LEU A 356 8.42 21.28 5.92
N GLY A 357 7.09 21.17 5.88
CA GLY A 357 6.29 20.69 7.01
C GLY A 357 6.53 19.22 7.34
N LEU A 358 6.55 18.33 6.33
CA LEU A 358 6.83 16.92 6.57
C LEU A 358 8.27 16.69 7.04
N SER A 359 9.23 17.45 6.50
CA SER A 359 10.63 17.40 6.91
C SER A 359 10.81 17.81 8.38
N GLU A 360 10.13 18.88 8.81
CA GLU A 360 10.13 19.34 10.20
C GLU A 360 9.38 18.35 11.12
N GLN A 361 8.21 17.85 10.68
CA GLN A 361 7.42 16.88 11.43
C GLN A 361 8.18 15.62 11.77
N TYR A 362 8.89 15.03 10.81
CA TYR A 362 9.71 13.86 11.04
C TYR A 362 11.02 14.21 11.79
N GLY A 363 11.58 15.38 11.50
CA GLY A 363 12.88 15.83 11.99
C GLY A 363 14.02 15.22 11.17
N LEU A 364 14.06 15.54 9.86
CA LEU A 364 15.16 15.09 9.00
C LEU A 364 16.50 15.59 9.53
N LEU A 365 17.51 14.73 9.46
CA LEU A 365 18.87 15.04 9.92
C LEU A 365 19.66 15.79 8.83
N PRO A 366 20.63 16.65 9.21
CA PRO A 366 21.56 17.27 8.28
C PRO A 366 22.20 16.23 7.33
N GLY A 367 22.29 16.57 6.04
CA GLY A 367 22.81 15.68 5.01
C GLY A 367 21.75 14.78 4.35
N SER A 368 20.50 14.72 4.89
CA SER A 368 19.40 14.03 4.20
C SER A 368 19.06 14.73 2.89
N GLN A 369 18.70 13.96 1.86
CA GLN A 369 18.41 14.41 0.50
C GLN A 369 16.97 14.04 0.12
N VAL A 370 16.16 15.04 -0.18
CA VAL A 370 14.73 14.92 -0.57
C VAL A 370 14.63 14.92 -2.08
N TYR A 371 13.87 13.96 -2.62
CA TYR A 371 13.50 13.84 -4.02
C TYR A 371 12.00 14.05 -4.15
N CYS A 372 11.58 15.00 -5.00
CA CYS A 372 10.17 15.35 -5.18
C CYS A 372 9.89 15.81 -6.61
N ASP A 373 8.62 15.77 -7.02
CA ASP A 373 8.21 16.16 -8.37
C ASP A 373 8.05 17.67 -8.55
N ASN A 374 7.54 18.06 -9.70
CA ASN A 374 7.39 19.47 -10.08
C ASN A 374 6.30 20.21 -9.29
N LEU A 375 5.39 19.51 -8.62
CA LEU A 375 4.40 20.12 -7.74
C LEU A 375 5.08 20.77 -6.52
N PHE A 376 6.11 20.12 -5.99
CA PHE A 376 6.77 20.51 -4.75
C PHE A 376 7.97 21.44 -4.95
N THR A 377 8.71 21.25 -6.06
CA THR A 377 10.03 21.86 -6.25
C THR A 377 9.92 23.34 -6.62
N SER A 378 10.62 24.21 -5.89
CA SER A 378 10.85 25.63 -6.22
C SER A 378 12.29 26.02 -5.82
N LEU A 379 12.81 27.11 -6.37
CA LEU A 379 14.16 27.57 -6.01
C LEU A 379 14.24 28.08 -4.57
N ASP A 380 13.17 28.74 -4.08
CA ASP A 380 13.09 29.17 -2.68
C ASP A 380 13.06 27.96 -1.73
N LEU A 381 12.37 26.86 -2.12
CA LEU A 381 12.44 25.61 -1.34
C LEU A 381 13.88 25.09 -1.23
N LEU A 382 14.65 25.11 -2.33
CA LEU A 382 16.03 24.65 -2.32
C LEU A 382 16.90 25.48 -1.35
N ASP A 383 16.69 26.81 -1.36
CA ASP A 383 17.41 27.71 -0.44
C ASP A 383 17.05 27.41 1.02
N HIS A 384 15.75 27.37 1.34
CA HIS A 384 15.27 27.12 2.71
C HIS A 384 15.64 25.72 3.25
N MET A 385 15.71 24.73 2.38
CA MET A 385 16.19 23.40 2.76
C MET A 385 17.72 23.39 2.91
N GLY A 386 18.44 24.12 2.07
CA GLY A 386 19.89 24.34 2.21
C GLY A 386 20.26 24.99 3.55
N ASP A 387 19.51 26.04 3.97
CA ASP A 387 19.67 26.68 5.29
C ASP A 387 19.50 25.68 6.46
N ARG A 388 18.70 24.63 6.25
CA ARG A 388 18.49 23.51 7.20
C ARG A 388 19.53 22.37 7.01
N GLN A 389 20.52 22.57 6.15
CA GLN A 389 21.52 21.56 5.78
C GLN A 389 20.91 20.29 5.15
N LEU A 390 19.78 20.45 4.44
CA LEU A 390 19.05 19.39 3.74
C LEU A 390 19.18 19.56 2.23
N GLY A 391 19.39 18.44 1.53
CA GLY A 391 19.42 18.39 0.08
C GLY A 391 18.01 18.27 -0.51
N VAL A 392 17.79 18.92 -1.67
CA VAL A 392 16.60 18.72 -2.50
C VAL A 392 17.01 18.55 -3.94
N THR A 393 16.42 17.57 -4.61
CA THR A 393 16.53 17.37 -6.05
C THR A 393 15.13 17.09 -6.61
N GLY A 394 14.67 17.89 -7.56
CA GLY A 394 13.34 17.71 -8.11
C GLY A 394 13.17 18.26 -9.53
N THR A 395 12.13 17.79 -10.20
CA THR A 395 11.69 18.36 -11.48
C THR A 395 11.07 19.72 -11.25
N MET A 396 11.10 20.58 -12.29
CA MET A 396 10.66 21.97 -12.18
C MET A 396 9.56 22.29 -13.20
N ARG A 397 8.52 22.99 -12.76
CA ARG A 397 7.55 23.62 -13.70
C ARG A 397 8.17 24.83 -14.39
N LEU A 398 7.78 25.06 -15.66
CA LEU A 398 8.31 26.14 -16.46
C LEU A 398 8.02 27.54 -15.86
N ASN A 399 6.83 27.73 -15.29
CA ASN A 399 6.46 28.98 -14.62
C ASN A 399 7.37 29.29 -13.43
N ARG A 400 7.84 28.30 -12.69
CA ARG A 400 8.75 28.47 -11.53
C ARG A 400 10.19 28.77 -11.90
N ILE A 401 10.58 28.58 -13.17
CA ILE A 401 11.94 28.89 -13.67
C ILE A 401 11.93 30.08 -14.66
N HIS A 402 10.79 30.74 -14.82
CA HIS A 402 10.68 31.94 -15.65
C HIS A 402 11.68 33.01 -15.21
N GLY A 403 12.32 33.69 -16.17
CA GLY A 403 13.36 34.68 -15.89
C GLY A 403 14.77 34.14 -15.70
N LEU A 404 14.96 32.81 -15.66
CA LEU A 404 16.29 32.21 -15.66
C LEU A 404 16.89 32.15 -17.09
N PRO A 405 18.24 32.18 -17.24
CA PRO A 405 18.89 32.10 -18.54
C PRO A 405 18.92 30.65 -19.10
N LEU A 406 17.74 30.02 -19.16
CA LEU A 406 17.54 28.69 -19.70
C LEU A 406 16.86 28.75 -21.08
N PRO A 407 17.15 27.81 -21.99
CA PRO A 407 16.45 27.71 -23.26
C PRO A 407 14.99 27.29 -23.06
N SER A 408 14.07 27.85 -23.85
CA SER A 408 12.66 27.51 -23.82
C SER A 408 12.41 26.04 -24.27
N LYS A 409 11.24 25.47 -23.89
CA LYS A 409 10.81 24.12 -24.35
C LYS A 409 10.88 24.00 -25.89
N LYS A 410 10.43 25.07 -26.62
CA LYS A 410 10.49 25.14 -28.09
C LYS A 410 11.93 25.13 -28.61
N ASP A 411 12.83 25.88 -27.99
CA ASP A 411 14.24 25.91 -28.39
C ASP A 411 14.95 24.57 -28.15
N VAL A 412 14.71 23.95 -27.01
CA VAL A 412 15.30 22.61 -26.67
C VAL A 412 14.80 21.57 -27.66
N ASN A 413 13.49 21.54 -27.95
CA ASN A 413 12.92 20.58 -28.91
C ASN A 413 13.47 20.76 -30.32
N LYS A 414 13.74 22.01 -30.72
CA LYS A 414 14.24 22.34 -32.08
C LYS A 414 15.74 22.16 -32.24
N LYS A 415 16.52 22.48 -31.20
CA LYS A 415 17.99 22.66 -31.32
C LYS A 415 18.79 21.53 -30.65
N PHE A 416 18.18 20.79 -29.70
CA PHE A 416 18.91 19.79 -28.91
C PHE A 416 18.70 18.39 -29.48
N GLU A 417 19.78 17.67 -29.59
CA GLU A 417 19.72 16.22 -29.79
C GLU A 417 19.43 15.49 -28.47
N ARG A 418 18.89 14.30 -28.58
CA ARG A 418 18.59 13.48 -27.40
C ARG A 418 19.87 13.18 -26.59
N GLY A 419 19.83 13.43 -25.30
CA GLY A 419 20.98 13.35 -24.40
C GLY A 419 21.73 14.67 -24.22
N GLN A 420 21.50 15.70 -25.05
CA GLN A 420 22.09 17.03 -24.83
C GLN A 420 21.44 17.71 -23.62
N LEU A 421 22.22 18.57 -22.98
CA LEU A 421 21.79 19.34 -21.81
C LEU A 421 22.29 20.78 -21.85
N HIS A 422 21.60 21.63 -21.09
CA HIS A 422 22.09 22.95 -20.74
C HIS A 422 21.95 23.13 -19.23
N ALA A 423 23.01 23.58 -18.56
CA ALA A 423 23.01 23.75 -17.11
C ALA A 423 23.44 25.19 -16.75
N ILE A 424 22.84 25.71 -15.70
CA ILE A 424 23.20 26.96 -15.06
C ILE A 424 23.43 26.72 -13.58
N TYR A 425 24.30 27.52 -12.98
CA TYR A 425 24.76 27.33 -11.61
C TYR A 425 24.69 28.64 -10.83
N SER A 426 24.16 28.58 -9.61
CA SER A 426 24.36 29.62 -8.58
C SER A 426 25.40 29.14 -7.55
N MET A 427 25.49 29.79 -6.38
CA MET A 427 26.44 29.36 -5.34
C MET A 427 26.16 27.93 -4.87
N ASP A 428 24.89 27.62 -4.62
CA ASP A 428 24.45 26.39 -3.97
C ASP A 428 23.44 25.58 -4.80
N THR A 429 23.01 26.12 -5.97
CA THR A 429 21.95 25.49 -6.76
C THR A 429 22.39 25.25 -8.20
N THR A 430 22.11 24.07 -8.70
CA THR A 430 22.24 23.69 -10.11
C THR A 430 20.83 23.57 -10.71
N VAL A 431 20.61 24.23 -11.86
CA VAL A 431 19.39 24.03 -12.67
C VAL A 431 19.82 23.51 -14.03
N VAL A 432 19.17 22.44 -14.48
CA VAL A 432 19.51 21.77 -15.74
C VAL A 432 18.24 21.55 -16.58
N VAL A 433 18.35 21.74 -17.89
CA VAL A 433 17.44 21.17 -18.86
C VAL A 433 18.15 20.08 -19.63
N TRP A 434 17.58 18.89 -19.68
CA TRP A 434 18.08 17.72 -20.36
C TRP A 434 17.06 17.25 -21.41
N LYS A 435 17.51 17.01 -22.65
CA LYS A 435 16.65 16.50 -23.71
C LYS A 435 16.60 14.98 -23.73
N ASP A 436 15.46 14.43 -23.33
CA ASP A 436 15.07 13.03 -23.60
C ASP A 436 14.07 13.01 -24.76
N ASN A 437 12.93 12.36 -24.67
CA ASN A 437 11.82 12.51 -25.62
C ASN A 437 11.26 13.92 -25.57
N GLN A 438 10.98 14.41 -24.34
CA GLN A 438 10.64 15.79 -24.02
C GLN A 438 11.75 16.43 -23.19
N PRO A 439 11.86 17.77 -23.15
CA PRO A 439 12.75 18.46 -22.25
C PRO A 439 12.38 18.21 -20.78
N VAL A 440 13.34 17.83 -19.96
CA VAL A 440 13.21 17.65 -18.52
C VAL A 440 13.97 18.77 -17.82
N TYR A 441 13.28 19.60 -17.04
CA TYR A 441 13.86 20.64 -16.22
C TYR A 441 14.00 20.16 -14.79
N MET A 442 15.16 20.31 -14.20
CA MET A 442 15.43 19.90 -12.83
C MET A 442 16.30 20.91 -12.10
N ALA A 443 16.10 21.00 -10.78
CA ALA A 443 16.94 21.79 -9.89
C ALA A 443 17.42 20.96 -8.70
N SER A 444 18.60 21.28 -8.19
CA SER A 444 19.15 20.65 -6.99
C SER A 444 20.13 21.58 -6.26
N ASN A 445 20.13 21.51 -4.92
CA ASN A 445 21.12 22.14 -4.05
C ASN A 445 22.18 21.16 -3.54
N CYS A 446 22.10 19.86 -3.90
CA CYS A 446 23.02 18.82 -3.41
C CYS A 446 23.54 17.88 -4.50
N ASP A 447 22.87 17.79 -5.65
CA ASP A 447 23.28 16.93 -6.76
C ASP A 447 23.83 17.75 -7.94
N SER A 448 24.86 17.21 -8.58
CA SER A 448 25.53 17.83 -9.73
C SER A 448 25.15 17.16 -11.05
N VAL A 449 25.51 17.81 -12.15
CA VAL A 449 25.42 17.22 -13.51
C VAL A 449 26.42 16.07 -13.67
N GLU A 450 27.64 16.24 -13.19
CA GLU A 450 28.70 15.25 -13.26
C GLU A 450 28.77 14.35 -11.99
N PRO A 451 29.25 13.09 -12.11
CA PRO A 451 29.69 12.43 -13.36
C PRO A 451 28.49 12.05 -14.26
N MET A 452 28.65 12.26 -15.58
CA MET A 452 27.62 11.85 -16.53
C MET A 452 27.47 10.33 -16.55
N GLY A 453 26.20 9.87 -16.46
CA GLY A 453 25.83 8.48 -16.64
C GLY A 453 25.22 8.22 -18.03
N THR A 454 24.61 7.04 -18.20
CA THR A 454 23.88 6.67 -19.41
C THR A 454 22.58 5.97 -19.05
N CYS A 455 21.55 6.15 -19.89
CA CYS A 455 20.31 5.39 -19.81
C CYS A 455 20.00 4.75 -21.17
N GLN A 456 19.35 3.58 -21.13
CA GLN A 456 18.91 2.90 -22.35
C GLN A 456 17.57 3.46 -22.79
N ARG A 457 17.47 3.87 -24.07
CA ARG A 457 16.25 4.39 -24.69
C ARG A 457 16.01 3.74 -26.03
N TYR A 458 14.77 3.36 -26.30
CA TYR A 458 14.43 2.80 -27.61
C TYR A 458 14.46 3.90 -28.68
N SER A 459 15.25 3.68 -29.75
CA SER A 459 15.32 4.54 -30.92
C SER A 459 14.37 4.01 -32.00
N LYS A 460 13.30 4.76 -32.30
CA LYS A 460 12.40 4.41 -33.42
C LYS A 460 13.12 4.40 -34.75
N LYS A 461 14.15 5.26 -34.94
CA LYS A 461 14.95 5.37 -36.17
C LYS A 461 15.84 4.14 -36.36
N GLU A 462 16.50 3.70 -35.29
CA GLU A 462 17.43 2.58 -35.31
C GLU A 462 16.77 1.24 -34.99
N LYS A 463 15.49 1.25 -34.57
CA LYS A 463 14.71 0.09 -34.11
C LYS A 463 15.41 -0.76 -33.02
N LYS A 464 16.24 -0.11 -32.17
CA LYS A 464 16.99 -0.75 -31.10
C LYS A 464 17.11 0.18 -29.89
N TYR A 465 17.52 -0.37 -28.75
CA TYR A 465 17.90 0.42 -27.58
C TYR A 465 19.28 1.06 -27.81
N VAL A 466 19.37 2.35 -27.54
CA VAL A 466 20.60 3.15 -27.62
C VAL A 466 20.94 3.73 -26.25
N ALA A 467 22.23 3.85 -25.97
CA ALA A 467 22.71 4.52 -24.76
C ALA A 467 22.62 6.04 -24.96
N VAL A 468 21.91 6.72 -24.09
CA VAL A 468 21.73 8.17 -24.08
C VAL A 468 22.45 8.74 -22.86
N PRO A 469 23.34 9.75 -23.03
CA PRO A 469 23.97 10.44 -21.90
C PRO A 469 22.93 11.02 -20.95
N GLN A 470 23.12 10.81 -19.64
CA GLN A 470 22.18 11.26 -18.62
C GLN A 470 22.94 11.96 -17.47
N PRO A 471 22.52 13.18 -17.06
CA PRO A 471 23.08 13.86 -15.91
C PRO A 471 22.93 13.04 -14.62
N ASN A 472 23.95 13.10 -13.75
CA ASN A 472 23.97 12.37 -12.48
C ASN A 472 22.75 12.69 -11.59
N MET A 473 22.34 13.97 -11.51
CA MET A 473 21.17 14.37 -10.73
C MET A 473 19.87 13.68 -11.20
N ILE A 474 19.68 13.49 -12.53
CA ILE A 474 18.53 12.77 -13.09
C ILE A 474 18.65 11.27 -12.79
N LEU A 475 19.86 10.70 -12.88
CA LEU A 475 20.08 9.30 -12.53
C LEU A 475 19.73 9.04 -11.06
N LYS A 476 20.18 9.91 -10.16
CA LYS A 476 19.86 9.83 -8.72
C LYS A 476 18.37 10.01 -8.46
N TYR A 477 17.76 11.01 -9.09
CA TYR A 477 16.31 11.25 -9.01
C TYR A 477 15.52 9.98 -9.40
N ASN A 478 15.76 9.43 -10.59
CA ASN A 478 15.08 8.23 -11.06
C ASN A 478 15.27 7.01 -10.12
N LYS A 479 16.41 6.94 -9.45
CA LYS A 479 16.69 5.86 -8.48
C LYS A 479 16.01 6.06 -7.14
N ARG A 480 15.70 7.30 -6.74
CA ARG A 480 15.33 7.66 -5.36
C ARG A 480 13.90 8.15 -5.20
N MET A 481 13.29 8.70 -6.26
CA MET A 481 11.95 9.29 -6.21
C MET A 481 10.84 8.26 -5.95
N GLY A 482 10.99 7.00 -6.37
CA GLY A 482 9.95 5.96 -6.31
C GLY A 482 9.62 5.40 -4.92
N GLY A 483 10.01 6.05 -3.81
CA GLY A 483 9.76 5.54 -2.46
C GLY A 483 8.27 5.45 -2.11
N VAL A 484 7.48 6.46 -2.47
CA VAL A 484 6.03 6.47 -2.21
C VAL A 484 5.33 5.40 -3.05
N ASP A 485 5.72 5.22 -4.32
CA ASP A 485 5.18 4.14 -5.16
C ASP A 485 5.48 2.74 -4.59
N LEU A 486 6.66 2.56 -3.98
CA LEU A 486 7.03 1.30 -3.32
C LEU A 486 6.18 1.05 -2.06
N LEU A 487 5.83 2.10 -1.31
CA LEU A 487 4.92 2.01 -0.18
C LEU A 487 3.51 1.66 -0.65
N ASP A 488 2.99 2.38 -1.64
CA ASP A 488 1.68 2.18 -2.27
C ASP A 488 1.53 0.76 -2.84
N LYS A 489 2.57 0.26 -3.52
CA LYS A 489 2.61 -1.12 -4.02
C LYS A 489 2.49 -2.14 -2.89
N GLY A 490 3.19 -1.92 -1.79
CA GLY A 490 3.11 -2.78 -0.61
C GLY A 490 1.72 -2.75 0.02
N GLU A 491 1.16 -1.55 0.21
CA GLU A 491 -0.18 -1.34 0.78
C GLU A 491 -1.26 -2.04 -0.03
N LYS A 492 -1.24 -1.91 -1.35
CA LYS A 492 -2.25 -2.48 -2.27
C LYS A 492 -2.11 -3.99 -2.49
N SER A 493 -0.94 -4.61 -2.19
CA SER A 493 -0.68 -6.03 -2.49
C SER A 493 -1.66 -6.98 -1.79
N TYR A 494 -2.00 -6.72 -0.53
CA TYR A 494 -2.92 -7.52 0.28
C TYR A 494 -3.82 -6.60 1.10
N ALA A 495 -4.37 -5.58 0.45
CA ALA A 495 -5.20 -4.57 1.08
C ALA A 495 -6.48 -5.17 1.67
N ILE A 496 -6.86 -4.69 2.85
CA ILE A 496 -8.11 -5.05 3.52
C ILE A 496 -9.29 -4.68 2.61
N THR A 497 -10.17 -5.65 2.31
CA THR A 497 -11.34 -5.46 1.44
C THR A 497 -12.64 -5.21 2.21
N THR A 498 -12.60 -5.24 3.54
CA THR A 498 -13.78 -5.02 4.40
C THR A 498 -14.33 -3.61 4.21
N ARG A 499 -15.61 -3.50 3.82
CA ARG A 499 -16.30 -2.22 3.61
C ARG A 499 -17.26 -1.93 4.76
N VAL A 500 -17.37 -0.65 5.13
CA VAL A 500 -18.35 -0.10 6.09
C VAL A 500 -18.81 1.25 5.55
N LYS A 501 -20.08 1.62 5.74
CA LYS A 501 -20.69 2.89 5.31
C LYS A 501 -20.22 4.08 6.17
N LYS A 502 -18.91 4.23 6.43
CA LYS A 502 -18.34 5.37 7.17
C LYS A 502 -17.28 6.02 6.31
N TRP A 503 -17.35 7.32 6.13
CA TRP A 503 -16.41 8.06 5.28
C TRP A 503 -14.94 7.84 5.68
N TYR A 504 -14.68 7.69 6.97
CA TYR A 504 -13.34 7.50 7.52
C TYR A 504 -12.85 6.04 7.47
N TRP A 505 -13.70 5.09 7.11
CA TRP A 505 -13.35 3.67 7.09
C TRP A 505 -12.18 3.33 6.13
N PRO A 506 -12.14 3.86 4.90
CA PRO A 506 -11.00 3.63 4.01
C PRO A 506 -9.67 4.12 4.58
N ILE A 507 -9.68 5.25 5.31
CA ILE A 507 -8.48 5.77 5.97
C ILE A 507 -8.03 4.82 7.09
N TYR A 508 -8.97 4.27 7.85
CA TYR A 508 -8.65 3.28 8.88
C TYR A 508 -8.06 2.00 8.29
N THR A 509 -8.67 1.43 7.25
CA THR A 509 -8.12 0.23 6.61
C THR A 509 -6.77 0.50 5.95
N TRP A 510 -6.60 1.66 5.32
CA TRP A 510 -5.32 2.12 4.82
C TRP A 510 -4.27 2.23 5.94
N SER A 511 -4.61 2.81 7.08
CA SER A 511 -3.69 2.93 8.22
C SER A 511 -3.23 1.57 8.75
N LEU A 512 -4.12 0.58 8.79
CA LEU A 512 -3.78 -0.80 9.14
C LEU A 512 -2.88 -1.46 8.09
N ASN A 513 -3.18 -1.30 6.79
CA ASN A 513 -2.34 -1.82 5.71
C ASN A 513 -0.93 -1.25 5.77
N ILE A 514 -0.80 0.08 5.95
CA ILE A 514 0.49 0.76 6.13
C ILE A 514 1.23 0.17 7.35
N SER A 515 0.53 0.01 8.49
CA SER A 515 1.14 -0.56 9.70
C SER A 515 1.71 -1.97 9.46
N MET A 516 1.00 -2.82 8.71
CA MET A 516 1.48 -4.16 8.35
C MET A 516 2.72 -4.10 7.45
N VAL A 517 2.71 -3.25 6.44
CA VAL A 517 3.84 -3.07 5.51
C VAL A 517 5.07 -2.52 6.25
N GLN A 518 4.88 -1.54 7.14
CA GLN A 518 5.96 -0.99 7.94
C GLN A 518 6.56 -2.02 8.91
N ALA A 519 5.72 -2.79 9.58
CA ALA A 519 6.16 -3.88 10.45
C ALA A 519 6.98 -4.94 9.68
N TRP A 520 6.52 -5.31 8.48
CA TRP A 520 7.24 -6.23 7.60
C TRP A 520 8.60 -5.68 7.15
N ARG A 521 8.68 -4.39 6.74
CA ARG A 521 9.92 -3.75 6.34
C ARG A 521 10.90 -3.67 7.50
N LEU A 522 10.43 -3.24 8.66
CA LEU A 522 11.24 -3.16 9.88
C LEU A 522 11.77 -4.55 10.28
N TYR A 523 10.92 -5.58 10.25
CA TYR A 523 11.32 -6.96 10.52
C TYR A 523 12.45 -7.41 9.58
N ARG A 524 12.28 -7.18 8.28
CA ARG A 524 13.31 -7.56 7.30
C ARG A 524 14.62 -6.82 7.50
N ALA A 525 14.57 -5.53 7.82
CA ALA A 525 15.76 -4.73 8.09
C ALA A 525 16.53 -5.28 9.30
N HIS A 526 15.83 -5.56 10.41
CA HIS A 526 16.46 -6.09 11.63
C HIS A 526 16.95 -7.52 11.47
N MET A 527 16.18 -8.39 10.82
CA MET A 527 16.62 -9.76 10.56
C MET A 527 17.79 -9.81 9.56
N GLY A 528 17.81 -8.91 8.58
CA GLY A 528 18.92 -8.75 7.65
C GLY A 528 20.21 -8.30 8.34
N GLU A 529 20.14 -7.31 9.22
CA GLU A 529 21.28 -6.84 10.00
C GLU A 529 21.79 -7.91 10.96
N ARG A 530 20.89 -8.60 11.66
CA ARG A 530 21.25 -9.73 12.53
C ARG A 530 21.96 -10.85 11.74
N PHE A 531 21.41 -11.18 10.57
CA PHE A 531 22.03 -12.17 9.68
C PHE A 531 23.45 -11.75 9.25
N ARG A 532 23.66 -10.49 8.88
CA ARG A 532 24.96 -9.92 8.51
C ARG A 532 25.96 -10.02 9.66
N LEU A 533 25.56 -9.60 10.86
CA LEU A 533 26.44 -9.68 12.05
C LEU A 533 26.80 -11.12 12.43
N GLU A 534 25.87 -12.06 12.28
CA GLU A 534 26.15 -13.48 12.52
C GLU A 534 27.10 -14.07 11.45
N GLU A 535 27.00 -13.64 10.18
CA GLU A 535 27.95 -14.03 9.13
C GLU A 535 29.36 -13.52 9.45
N GLU A 536 29.49 -12.26 9.83
CA GLU A 536 30.77 -11.65 10.19
C GLU A 536 31.43 -12.36 11.40
N ALA A 537 30.65 -12.59 12.46
CA ALA A 537 31.11 -13.31 13.63
C ALA A 537 31.53 -14.76 13.30
N GLN A 538 30.84 -15.43 12.37
CA GLN A 538 31.16 -16.78 11.93
C GLN A 538 32.48 -16.81 11.12
N VAL A 539 32.70 -15.86 10.24
CA VAL A 539 33.94 -15.72 9.48
C VAL A 539 35.12 -15.53 10.44
N GLU A 540 35.00 -14.62 11.40
CA GLU A 540 36.01 -14.39 12.41
C GLU A 540 36.31 -15.63 13.29
N ALA A 541 35.26 -16.38 13.67
CA ALA A 541 35.40 -17.63 14.43
C ALA A 541 36.10 -18.73 13.62
N GLN A 542 35.79 -18.83 12.32
CA GLN A 542 36.44 -19.80 11.42
C GLN A 542 37.93 -19.50 11.20
N GLU A 543 38.34 -18.22 11.16
CA GLU A 543 39.74 -17.83 11.05
C GLU A 543 40.56 -18.28 12.27
N LYS A 544 39.95 -18.28 13.45
CA LYS A 544 40.59 -18.65 14.73
C LYS A 544 40.55 -20.18 15.02
N ALA A 545 39.72 -20.95 14.31
CA ALA A 545 39.53 -22.40 14.56
C ALA A 545 40.52 -23.31 13.86
N SER A 546 40.76 -24.48 14.42
CA SER A 546 41.56 -25.55 13.79
C SER A 546 40.83 -26.14 12.57
N VAL A 547 41.54 -26.87 11.69
CA VAL A 547 40.99 -27.46 10.46
C VAL A 547 39.87 -28.44 10.73
N CYS A 548 39.89 -29.17 11.86
CA CYS A 548 38.81 -30.11 12.21
C CYS A 548 37.56 -29.43 12.68
N GLU A 549 37.70 -28.41 13.55
CA GLU A 549 36.60 -27.59 14.06
C GLU A 549 35.89 -26.81 12.95
N ARG A 550 36.64 -26.31 11.97
CA ARG A 550 36.07 -25.59 10.82
C ARG A 550 35.04 -26.40 10.03
N LYS A 551 35.28 -27.68 9.79
CA LYS A 551 34.36 -28.55 9.05
C LYS A 551 33.05 -28.80 9.80
N GLU A 552 33.12 -28.97 11.10
CA GLU A 552 31.93 -29.17 11.94
C GLU A 552 31.13 -27.85 12.04
N MET A 553 31.79 -26.72 12.27
CA MET A 553 31.18 -25.40 12.28
C MET A 553 30.53 -25.06 10.93
N GLU A 554 31.15 -25.37 9.80
CA GLU A 554 30.60 -25.12 8.47
C GLU A 554 29.28 -25.88 8.22
N LEU A 555 29.18 -27.14 8.66
CA LEU A 555 27.98 -27.97 8.48
C LEU A 555 26.80 -27.44 9.32
N LEU A 556 27.06 -27.07 10.57
CA LEU A 556 26.06 -26.46 11.45
C LEU A 556 25.60 -25.10 10.94
N TRP A 557 26.56 -24.31 10.49
CA TRP A 557 26.29 -22.96 9.96
C TRP A 557 25.46 -22.98 8.67
N LYS A 558 25.75 -23.90 7.75
CA LYS A 558 24.94 -24.02 6.51
C LYS A 558 23.45 -24.17 6.77
N LYS A 559 23.05 -24.97 7.76
CA LYS A 559 21.64 -25.16 8.14
C LYS A 559 21.04 -23.88 8.76
N ARG A 560 21.77 -23.26 9.69
CA ARG A 560 21.34 -22.04 10.38
C ARG A 560 21.24 -20.87 9.41
N ARG A 561 22.26 -20.67 8.57
CA ARG A 561 22.30 -19.63 7.54
C ARG A 561 21.11 -19.64 6.61
N LEU A 562 20.66 -20.84 6.15
CA LEU A 562 19.49 -20.93 5.30
C LEU A 562 18.21 -20.50 6.03
N ALA A 563 18.08 -20.84 7.31
CA ALA A 563 16.92 -20.47 8.12
C ALA A 563 16.88 -18.95 8.37
N GLU A 564 17.99 -18.34 8.76
CA GLU A 564 18.09 -16.89 9.02
C GLU A 564 17.93 -16.07 7.73
N LYS A 565 18.49 -16.54 6.62
CA LYS A 565 18.26 -15.93 5.30
C LYS A 565 16.77 -15.93 4.93
N LYS A 566 16.07 -17.06 5.14
CA LYS A 566 14.62 -17.12 4.90
C LYS A 566 13.83 -16.15 5.78
N ARG A 567 14.28 -15.89 7.00
CA ARG A 567 13.66 -14.90 7.90
C ARG A 567 13.87 -13.48 7.37
N SER A 568 15.10 -13.12 6.98
CA SER A 568 15.42 -11.79 6.46
C SER A 568 14.75 -11.49 5.12
N GLU A 569 14.41 -12.50 4.33
CA GLU A 569 13.80 -12.39 3.00
C GLU A 569 12.30 -12.75 2.99
N ILE A 570 11.64 -12.86 4.16
CA ILE A 570 10.22 -13.26 4.26
C ILE A 570 9.33 -12.40 3.34
N PRO A 571 8.48 -13.02 2.47
CA PRO A 571 7.52 -12.29 1.67
C PRO A 571 6.43 -11.64 2.54
N LEU A 572 5.86 -10.51 2.09
CA LEU A 572 4.79 -9.80 2.80
C LEU A 572 3.58 -10.69 3.12
N LEU A 573 3.15 -11.54 2.18
CA LEU A 573 2.05 -12.48 2.41
C LEU A 573 2.32 -13.42 3.57
N GLU A 574 3.50 -14.00 3.60
CA GLU A 574 3.87 -14.96 4.66
C GLU A 574 4.00 -14.26 6.01
N PHE A 575 4.57 -13.05 6.04
CA PHE A 575 4.61 -12.20 7.23
C PHE A 575 3.19 -11.90 7.74
N THR A 576 2.29 -11.45 6.85
CA THR A 576 0.89 -11.16 7.19
C THR A 576 0.16 -12.40 7.74
N ARG A 577 0.35 -13.58 7.13
CA ARG A 577 -0.24 -14.84 7.61
C ARG A 577 0.23 -15.20 9.02
N GLN A 578 1.51 -15.05 9.32
CA GLN A 578 2.06 -15.33 10.65
C GLN A 578 1.52 -14.35 11.71
N VAL A 579 1.35 -13.08 11.36
CA VAL A 579 0.70 -12.10 12.23
C VAL A 579 -0.76 -12.47 12.48
N VAL A 580 -1.52 -12.78 11.43
CA VAL A 580 -2.94 -13.17 11.51
C VAL A 580 -3.13 -14.42 12.37
N ASP A 581 -2.32 -15.45 12.14
CA ASP A 581 -2.35 -16.69 12.95
C ASP A 581 -2.05 -16.39 14.43
N SER A 582 -1.05 -15.55 14.71
CA SER A 582 -0.70 -15.12 16.07
C SER A 582 -1.83 -14.33 16.74
N LEU A 583 -2.51 -13.44 16.01
CA LEU A 583 -3.67 -12.70 16.50
C LEU A 583 -4.80 -13.65 16.89
N PHE A 584 -5.14 -14.61 16.05
CA PHE A 584 -6.16 -15.60 16.38
C PHE A 584 -5.77 -16.45 17.59
N ARG A 585 -4.54 -16.96 17.66
CA ARG A 585 -4.10 -17.82 18.77
C ARG A 585 -4.05 -17.10 20.10
N LYS A 586 -3.55 -15.86 20.14
CA LYS A 586 -3.31 -15.12 21.38
C LYS A 586 -4.59 -14.47 21.94
N HIS A 587 -5.57 -14.14 21.09
CA HIS A 587 -6.74 -13.37 21.48
C HIS A 587 -8.06 -14.12 21.41
N SER A 588 -8.07 -15.39 20.93
CA SER A 588 -9.25 -16.26 21.02
C SER A 588 -9.57 -16.58 22.49
N ASP A 589 -10.86 -16.66 22.79
CA ASP A 589 -11.32 -17.09 24.12
C ASP A 589 -10.94 -18.56 24.36
N PRO A 590 -10.07 -18.88 25.33
CA PRO A 590 -9.68 -20.23 25.62
C PRO A 590 -10.84 -21.12 26.10
N ASN A 591 -11.91 -20.50 26.63
CA ASN A 591 -13.11 -21.19 27.10
C ASN A 591 -14.18 -21.39 26.01
N LYS A 592 -14.05 -20.72 24.87
CA LYS A 592 -14.79 -21.15 23.68
C LYS A 592 -14.23 -22.52 23.30
N THR A 593 -14.82 -23.56 23.87
CA THR A 593 -14.58 -24.92 23.44
C THR A 593 -14.69 -24.91 21.94
N ILE A 594 -13.56 -25.12 21.25
CA ILE A 594 -13.57 -25.57 19.87
C ILE A 594 -14.44 -26.81 19.97
N VAL A 595 -15.74 -26.70 19.66
CA VAL A 595 -16.57 -27.89 19.51
C VAL A 595 -15.78 -28.68 18.48
N PRO A 596 -15.17 -29.80 18.88
CA PRO A 596 -14.56 -30.64 17.87
C PRO A 596 -15.67 -30.79 16.85
N GLN A 597 -15.38 -30.63 15.56
CA GLN A 597 -16.32 -31.15 14.58
C GLN A 597 -16.76 -32.47 15.15
N GLN A 598 -18.05 -32.63 15.44
CA GLN A 598 -18.58 -33.99 15.62
C GLN A 598 -17.87 -34.78 14.57
N GLU A 599 -17.04 -35.73 15.01
CA GLU A 599 -16.44 -36.67 14.08
C GLU A 599 -17.61 -37.05 13.20
N VAL A 600 -17.62 -36.53 11.97
CA VAL A 600 -18.57 -36.98 10.96
C VAL A 600 -18.16 -38.45 10.90
N ASN A 601 -18.95 -39.31 11.50
CA ASN A 601 -18.84 -40.72 11.28
C ASN A 601 -19.16 -40.90 9.80
N LEU A 602 -18.11 -40.69 8.98
CA LEU A 602 -18.17 -40.98 7.57
C LEU A 602 -18.60 -42.45 7.48
N PRO A 603 -19.63 -42.77 6.72
CA PRO A 603 -20.01 -44.17 6.50
C PRO A 603 -18.78 -44.98 6.15
N GLU A 604 -18.68 -46.23 6.60
CA GLU A 604 -17.51 -47.07 6.36
C GLU A 604 -17.11 -47.16 4.86
N SER A 605 -18.04 -46.90 3.96
CA SER A 605 -17.80 -46.81 2.51
C SER A 605 -16.92 -45.62 2.07
N THR A 606 -16.98 -44.49 2.77
CA THR A 606 -16.14 -43.33 2.46
C THR A 606 -14.73 -43.40 3.03
N LEU A 607 -14.50 -44.26 4.06
CA LEU A 607 -13.18 -44.53 4.60
C LEU A 607 -12.29 -45.34 3.63
N SER A 608 -12.90 -46.11 2.69
CA SER A 608 -12.12 -46.87 1.72
C SER A 608 -11.44 -46.01 0.66
N GLU A 609 -12.11 -44.90 0.20
CA GLU A 609 -11.56 -43.99 -0.80
C GLU A 609 -10.53 -43.03 -0.21
N VAL A 610 -10.76 -42.53 1.01
CA VAL A 610 -9.86 -41.60 1.69
C VAL A 610 -8.49 -42.21 1.98
N ARG A 611 -8.40 -43.53 2.17
CA ARG A 611 -7.12 -44.19 2.48
C ARG A 611 -6.14 -44.21 1.30
N PHE A 612 -6.63 -44.07 0.07
CA PHE A 612 -5.84 -44.11 -1.15
C PHE A 612 -5.58 -42.73 -1.75
N ASP A 613 -6.15 -41.65 -1.16
CA ASP A 613 -5.90 -40.32 -1.67
C ASP A 613 -4.43 -39.90 -1.45
N SER A 614 -3.90 -39.05 -2.32
CA SER A 614 -2.52 -38.50 -2.24
C SER A 614 -2.32 -37.52 -1.06
N GLY A 615 -3.29 -37.40 -0.16
CA GLY A 615 -3.23 -36.53 0.99
C GLY A 615 -2.20 -37.00 2.04
N ARG A 616 -1.83 -36.09 2.96
CA ARG A 616 -0.79 -36.34 3.99
C ARG A 616 -1.20 -37.41 5.01
N HIS A 617 -0.97 -38.66 4.65
CA HIS A 617 -1.04 -39.80 5.57
C HIS A 617 0.25 -39.87 6.40
N LEU A 618 0.22 -39.39 7.63
CA LEU A 618 1.37 -39.35 8.52
C LEU A 618 1.18 -40.36 9.69
N VAL A 619 2.23 -41.08 10.00
CA VAL A 619 2.27 -41.95 11.18
C VAL A 619 2.49 -41.09 12.42
N MET A 620 1.60 -41.22 13.40
CA MET A 620 1.74 -40.56 14.71
C MET A 620 1.72 -41.56 15.86
N GLY A 621 2.57 -41.33 16.87
CA GLY A 621 2.52 -42.05 18.14
C GLY A 621 1.25 -41.68 18.93
N SER A 622 0.57 -42.70 19.48
CA SER A 622 -0.61 -42.52 20.34
C SER A 622 -0.33 -43.03 21.75
N LYS A 623 -0.81 -42.28 22.77
CA LYS A 623 -0.72 -42.72 24.17
C LYS A 623 -1.55 -44.00 24.43
N VAL A 624 -2.59 -44.25 23.64
CA VAL A 624 -3.48 -45.41 23.75
C VAL A 624 -3.14 -46.42 22.64
N LYS A 625 -2.86 -47.65 23.01
CA LYS A 625 -2.63 -48.75 22.05
C LYS A 625 -3.95 -49.16 21.41
N GLY A 626 -4.00 -49.19 20.09
CA GLY A 626 -5.12 -49.69 19.28
C GLY A 626 -4.78 -51.00 18.58
N VAL A 627 -5.78 -51.66 18.00
CA VAL A 627 -5.59 -52.86 17.18
C VAL A 627 -5.27 -52.42 15.75
N CYS A 628 -4.15 -52.85 15.19
CA CYS A 628 -3.77 -52.55 13.81
C CYS A 628 -4.83 -53.09 12.84
N LYS A 629 -5.33 -52.24 11.97
CA LYS A 629 -6.36 -52.62 10.97
C LYS A 629 -5.84 -53.72 10.03
N GLN A 630 -4.55 -53.71 9.70
CA GLN A 630 -3.95 -54.65 8.74
C GLN A 630 -3.56 -55.99 9.37
N CYS A 631 -2.66 -56.03 10.37
CA CYS A 631 -2.13 -57.27 10.94
C CYS A 631 -2.78 -57.70 12.25
N LYS A 632 -3.78 -56.99 12.76
CA LYS A 632 -4.51 -57.23 14.00
C LYS A 632 -3.65 -57.18 15.30
N ALA A 633 -2.36 -56.92 15.21
CA ALA A 633 -1.50 -56.73 16.38
C ALA A 633 -1.77 -55.42 17.10
N ARG A 634 -1.40 -55.30 18.37
CA ARG A 634 -1.51 -54.03 19.12
C ARG A 634 -0.46 -53.03 18.64
N SER A 635 -0.88 -51.84 18.21
CA SER A 635 -0.02 -50.76 17.80
C SER A 635 -0.27 -49.46 18.62
N LYS A 636 0.83 -48.79 18.94
CA LYS A 636 0.80 -47.42 19.50
C LYS A 636 0.89 -46.31 18.43
N TYR A 637 0.86 -46.68 17.16
CA TYR A 637 0.91 -45.76 16.05
C TYR A 637 -0.44 -45.67 15.33
N ARG A 638 -0.79 -44.51 14.86
CA ARG A 638 -2.02 -44.24 14.10
C ARG A 638 -1.74 -43.40 12.89
N CYS A 639 -2.52 -43.57 11.84
CA CYS A 639 -2.56 -42.62 10.75
C CYS A 639 -3.26 -41.33 11.23
N LEU A 640 -2.61 -40.18 11.04
CA LEU A 640 -3.17 -38.89 11.42
C LEU A 640 -4.48 -38.56 10.69
N ARG A 641 -4.57 -38.95 9.41
CA ARG A 641 -5.73 -38.66 8.55
C ARG A 641 -6.83 -39.71 8.71
N CYS A 642 -6.51 -40.97 8.53
CA CYS A 642 -7.49 -42.08 8.64
C CYS A 642 -7.91 -42.38 10.07
N LYS A 643 -7.21 -41.90 11.10
CA LYS A 643 -7.46 -42.13 12.53
C LYS A 643 -7.36 -43.62 12.97
N VAL A 644 -7.00 -44.51 12.08
CA VAL A 644 -6.86 -45.94 12.37
C VAL A 644 -5.51 -46.29 12.97
N ALA A 645 -5.46 -47.32 13.86
CA ALA A 645 -4.21 -47.83 14.37
C ALA A 645 -3.55 -48.74 13.32
N LEU A 646 -2.27 -48.49 13.04
CA LEU A 646 -1.45 -49.25 12.09
C LEU A 646 -0.05 -49.40 12.65
N GLN A 647 0.61 -50.55 12.34
CA GLN A 647 2.04 -50.64 12.57
C GLN A 647 2.78 -49.72 11.60
N PRO A 648 3.88 -49.04 12.06
CA PRO A 648 4.57 -48.09 11.22
C PRO A 648 5.24 -48.73 10.03
N GLU A 649 5.77 -49.08 9.36
CA GLU A 649 6.37 -49.79 8.23
C GLU A 649 5.31 -50.47 7.34
N ASN A 650 5.40 -51.77 7.15
CA ASN A 650 4.62 -52.51 6.17
C ASN A 650 3.09 -52.38 6.31
N CYS A 651 2.54 -52.33 7.53
CA CYS A 651 1.08 -52.24 7.71
C CYS A 651 0.56 -50.83 7.35
N PHE A 652 1.35 -49.80 7.61
CA PHE A 652 0.96 -48.45 7.25
C PHE A 652 0.95 -48.29 5.73
N TYR A 653 1.98 -48.77 5.08
CA TYR A 653 2.11 -48.73 3.64
C TYR A 653 1.02 -49.55 2.95
N LYS A 654 0.89 -50.84 3.31
CA LYS A 654 -0.15 -51.75 2.80
C LYS A 654 -1.56 -51.24 2.95
N TYR A 655 -1.85 -50.43 3.96
CA TYR A 655 -3.16 -49.85 4.18
C TYR A 655 -3.47 -48.66 3.26
N HIS A 656 -2.46 -47.96 2.75
CA HIS A 656 -2.61 -46.73 1.99
C HIS A 656 -2.20 -46.85 0.50
N THR A 657 -1.80 -48.05 0.04
CA THR A 657 -1.49 -48.35 -1.35
C THR A 657 -2.47 -49.37 -1.93
N HIS A 658 -2.78 -49.30 -3.22
CA HIS A 658 -3.55 -50.31 -3.94
C HIS A 658 -2.72 -51.58 -4.07
N GLU A 659 -3.38 -52.75 -4.17
CA GLU A 659 -2.70 -54.04 -4.28
C GLU A 659 -1.84 -54.14 -5.53
N ASP A 660 -2.20 -53.48 -6.59
CA ASP A 660 -1.49 -53.46 -7.89
C ASP A 660 -0.15 -52.70 -7.84
N GLU A 661 0.06 -51.81 -6.87
CA GLU A 661 1.32 -51.04 -6.71
C GLU A 661 2.38 -51.77 -5.85
N TRP A 662 2.08 -53.00 -5.41
CA TRP A 662 2.93 -53.75 -4.47
C TRP A 662 4.03 -54.54 -5.13
N GLU A 663 3.89 -54.91 -6.41
CA GLU A 663 4.87 -55.74 -7.13
C GLU A 663 6.12 -54.93 -7.50
N ASP A 664 6.01 -53.59 -7.68
CA ASP A 664 7.13 -52.72 -8.09
C ASP A 664 8.09 -52.30 -6.97
N VAL A 665 7.76 -52.52 -5.68
CA VAL A 665 8.57 -52.03 -4.54
C VAL A 665 9.47 -53.11 -3.93
N ASN A 666 9.34 -54.35 -4.36
CA ASN A 666 10.14 -55.48 -3.86
C ASN A 666 11.17 -56.01 -4.85
N MET A 667 11.53 -55.24 -5.92
CA MET A 667 12.67 -55.51 -6.76
C MET A 667 13.89 -54.62 -6.33
#